data_1a157eda305a5ee4dd887a692228e278
#
_entry.id   1a157eda305a5ee4dd887a692228e278
#
_cell.length_a   1.000
_cell.length_b   1.000
_cell.length_c   1.000
_cell.angle_alpha   90.00
_cell.angle_beta   90.00
_cell.angle_gamma   90.00
#
_symmetry.space_group_name_H-M   'P 1'
#
loop_
_entity.id
_entity.type
_entity.pdbx_description
1 polymer ?
#
loop_
_entity_poly.entity_id
_entity_poly.type
_entity_poly.pdbx_seq_one_letter_code
_entity_poly.pdbx_strand_id
1 'polypeptide(L)'
;MDFRTDKLLHGGDYNPEQWLKRPDILEKDIDMLEESGCNVVSLGIFSWSTLEPEEGVFHFGWLQEIIDKLYKRGISTILATPSGARPKWMADKYPEVRRVDETRRRALFGFRHNHCYTSPVYREKVHIINKKLAQEVATHPGVILWHISNEYGGECHCPLCQEAFRNWLKEKYRTIENLNDKWCTTFWSHTYNSFDQIESPSKIGETQLHALNLDWKRFVTHQTADFIHHEIAALREGGSTLPTTANLMHYFGGLDYFKIAKEIDVVSWDTYPTWHKEAVIDTAYDNGMCHDLMRSLKGKPFFQMESCPTSTNWQSVSKLKKPGMLFAQSMQAIAHGGEGALYFQIRQSRGASEKFHGAVIDHYGGNDTRVFKEVSRVGETLKEIRELAGTTVNSSVAMLYDWDSQWAMEDSQGPRNKGLHYLEAMLKFYRGFRKQGVNVDVIDMTCELDKYKVLALPMVYMFKEGFAKKIRAFVENGGTLITSYWSGIADDTDRCYLEGTPHGLMDVLGIRSTEIDGLYDWEENSFVPVAGNELGLDKTYTCKYLCDLVELRGARTLMTYGSDFYEGYSCLTVNEYGKGKAWYVAADADKEFYGDFLEKVLKDSGVSCGIKEEIPDALEITVRENENEKYYIYQNFGTEAVNIPVPEGQISWIYGNGSDKLEVYGLAVARVIV
;
A
#
# COMPACT_ATOMS: atom_id res chain seq x y z
N MET A 1 20.32 0.35 3.04
CA MET A 1 21.19 0.72 1.90
C MET A 1 20.39 1.39 0.81
N ASP A 2 21.01 2.24 -0.03
CA ASP A 2 20.30 2.73 -1.21
C ASP A 2 20.45 1.70 -2.34
N PHE A 3 19.33 1.13 -2.76
CA PHE A 3 19.28 0.29 -3.94
C PHE A 3 19.06 1.20 -5.16
N ARG A 4 19.99 1.21 -6.08
CA ARG A 4 19.87 1.91 -7.37
C ARG A 4 20.24 0.96 -8.47
N THR A 5 19.44 0.94 -9.52
CA THR A 5 19.74 0.25 -10.76
C THR A 5 19.98 1.28 -11.85
N ASP A 6 20.82 0.95 -12.81
CA ASP A 6 21.04 1.72 -14.04
C ASP A 6 19.98 1.42 -15.12
N LYS A 7 19.02 0.56 -14.78
CA LYS A 7 17.97 0.08 -15.68
C LYS A 7 16.68 -0.21 -14.91
N LEU A 8 15.55 -0.04 -15.57
CA LEU A 8 14.25 -0.48 -15.04
C LEU A 8 14.20 -2.03 -15.04
N LEU A 9 13.75 -2.62 -13.93
CA LEU A 9 13.68 -4.07 -13.76
C LEU A 9 12.44 -4.65 -14.44
N HIS A 10 12.61 -5.78 -15.13
CA HIS A 10 11.55 -6.50 -15.81
C HIS A 10 11.75 -8.00 -15.66
N GLY A 11 10.74 -8.71 -15.20
CA GLY A 11 10.82 -10.15 -14.97
C GLY A 11 9.75 -10.65 -14.01
N GLY A 12 10.11 -11.51 -13.06
CA GLY A 12 9.12 -12.01 -12.10
C GLY A 12 9.57 -13.24 -11.33
N ASP A 13 8.63 -13.84 -10.64
CA ASP A 13 8.85 -15.04 -9.84
C ASP A 13 9.08 -16.25 -10.73
N TYR A 14 10.23 -16.85 -10.57
CA TYR A 14 10.60 -18.08 -11.25
C TYR A 14 10.84 -19.20 -10.24
N ASN A 15 10.12 -20.31 -10.38
CA ASN A 15 10.14 -21.45 -9.48
C ASN A 15 10.76 -22.70 -10.14
N PRO A 16 12.08 -22.68 -10.43
CA PRO A 16 12.77 -23.76 -11.14
C PRO A 16 12.79 -25.08 -10.39
N GLU A 17 12.62 -25.07 -9.05
CA GLU A 17 12.54 -26.28 -8.23
C GLU A 17 11.40 -27.22 -8.64
N GLN A 18 10.34 -26.67 -9.24
CA GLN A 18 9.23 -27.47 -9.81
C GLN A 18 9.63 -28.25 -11.07
N TRP A 19 10.74 -27.86 -11.70
CA TRP A 19 11.18 -28.34 -13.03
C TRP A 19 12.54 -29.00 -13.03
N LEU A 20 13.19 -29.26 -11.89
CA LEU A 20 14.54 -29.84 -11.79
C LEU A 20 14.66 -31.20 -12.50
N LYS A 21 13.56 -31.95 -12.65
CA LYS A 21 13.50 -33.22 -13.41
C LYS A 21 13.27 -33.02 -14.91
N ARG A 22 13.17 -31.77 -15.36
CA ARG A 22 12.91 -31.39 -16.75
C ARG A 22 13.89 -30.30 -17.22
N PRO A 23 15.19 -30.64 -17.37
CA PRO A 23 16.22 -29.69 -17.80
C PRO A 23 15.92 -29.06 -19.16
N ASP A 24 15.20 -29.76 -20.04
CA ASP A 24 14.71 -29.23 -21.32
C ASP A 24 13.77 -28.01 -21.14
N ILE A 25 12.94 -28.02 -20.10
CA ILE A 25 12.07 -26.88 -19.78
C ILE A 25 12.88 -25.74 -19.17
N LEU A 26 13.80 -26.03 -18.25
CA LEU A 26 14.63 -24.98 -17.61
C LEU A 26 15.47 -24.21 -18.64
N GLU A 27 16.10 -24.91 -19.61
CA GLU A 27 16.87 -24.24 -20.67
C GLU A 27 15.95 -23.37 -21.55
N LYS A 28 14.80 -23.91 -21.94
CA LYS A 28 13.83 -23.18 -22.76
C LYS A 28 13.29 -21.94 -22.03
N ASP A 29 13.04 -22.03 -20.71
CA ASP A 29 12.56 -20.90 -19.91
C ASP A 29 13.58 -19.76 -19.88
N ILE A 30 14.88 -20.09 -19.75
CA ILE A 30 15.96 -19.09 -19.74
C ILE A 30 16.05 -18.40 -21.11
N ASP A 31 15.94 -19.15 -22.21
CA ASP A 31 15.91 -18.59 -23.57
C ASP A 31 14.71 -17.64 -23.75
N MET A 32 13.53 -18.04 -23.28
CA MET A 32 12.31 -17.23 -23.37
C MET A 32 12.34 -15.99 -22.44
N LEU A 33 12.99 -16.07 -21.28
CA LEU A 33 13.23 -14.89 -20.43
C LEU A 33 14.07 -13.84 -21.16
N GLU A 34 15.16 -14.24 -21.81
CA GLU A 34 15.99 -13.34 -22.61
C GLU A 34 15.19 -12.75 -23.78
N GLU A 35 14.45 -13.58 -24.53
CA GLU A 35 13.61 -13.18 -25.66
C GLU A 35 12.51 -12.17 -25.26
N SER A 36 11.89 -12.34 -24.09
CA SER A 36 10.86 -11.42 -23.57
C SER A 36 11.42 -10.11 -23.02
N GLY A 37 12.74 -9.93 -23.04
CA GLY A 37 13.41 -8.76 -22.48
C GLY A 37 13.42 -8.72 -20.96
N CYS A 38 13.19 -9.84 -20.28
CA CYS A 38 13.37 -9.96 -18.85
C CYS A 38 14.84 -9.80 -18.47
N ASN A 39 15.13 -9.03 -17.44
CA ASN A 39 16.49 -8.74 -16.96
C ASN A 39 16.69 -9.10 -15.48
N VAL A 40 15.65 -9.59 -14.83
CA VAL A 40 15.68 -10.03 -13.43
C VAL A 40 14.64 -11.14 -13.20
N VAL A 41 14.93 -12.05 -12.27
CA VAL A 41 13.95 -13.01 -11.73
C VAL A 41 14.08 -13.09 -10.21
N SER A 42 12.97 -13.36 -9.52
CA SER A 42 12.96 -13.73 -8.11
C SER A 42 13.01 -15.26 -7.99
N LEU A 43 13.93 -15.77 -7.18
CA LEU A 43 14.18 -17.21 -7.02
C LEU A 43 14.08 -17.64 -5.56
N GLY A 44 13.64 -18.86 -5.34
CA GLY A 44 13.81 -19.57 -4.07
C GLY A 44 12.73 -19.29 -3.02
N ILE A 45 11.66 -18.58 -3.34
CA ILE A 45 10.66 -18.07 -2.41
C ILE A 45 10.07 -19.19 -1.52
N PHE A 46 9.69 -20.32 -2.08
CA PHE A 46 9.08 -21.44 -1.36
C PHE A 46 9.92 -22.73 -1.43
N SER A 47 11.23 -22.59 -1.67
CA SER A 47 12.11 -23.72 -1.98
C SER A 47 12.69 -24.44 -0.77
N TRP A 48 12.29 -24.13 0.49
CA TRP A 48 12.95 -24.67 1.69
C TRP A 48 13.06 -26.19 1.68
N SER A 49 11.99 -26.93 1.34
CA SER A 49 12.04 -28.39 1.30
C SER A 49 12.96 -28.97 0.23
N THR A 50 13.31 -28.20 -0.81
CA THR A 50 14.28 -28.58 -1.86
C THR A 50 15.69 -28.18 -1.45
N LEU A 51 15.84 -27.07 -0.74
CA LEU A 51 17.13 -26.59 -0.21
C LEU A 51 17.58 -27.40 1.01
N GLU A 52 16.63 -27.84 1.86
CA GLU A 52 16.87 -28.64 3.07
C GLU A 52 15.81 -29.75 3.18
N PRO A 53 15.96 -30.84 2.41
CA PRO A 53 14.98 -31.94 2.39
C PRO A 53 14.88 -32.70 3.71
N GLU A 54 15.96 -32.75 4.47
CA GLU A 54 16.05 -33.28 5.84
C GLU A 54 16.78 -32.28 6.71
N GLU A 55 16.47 -32.25 7.99
CA GLU A 55 17.08 -31.31 8.93
C GLU A 55 18.62 -31.37 8.91
N GLY A 56 19.25 -30.26 8.58
CA GLY A 56 20.71 -30.13 8.53
C GLY A 56 21.34 -30.64 7.23
N VAL A 57 20.57 -31.16 6.29
CA VAL A 57 21.05 -31.63 4.97
C VAL A 57 20.72 -30.59 3.91
N PHE A 58 21.73 -29.88 3.41
CA PHE A 58 21.55 -28.73 2.52
C PHE A 58 21.96 -29.03 1.08
N HIS A 59 21.14 -28.65 0.12
CA HIS A 59 21.32 -28.86 -1.32
C HIS A 59 21.20 -27.54 -2.08
N PHE A 60 22.26 -26.73 -2.11
CA PHE A 60 22.26 -25.43 -2.81
C PHE A 60 22.74 -25.50 -4.27
N GLY A 61 23.35 -26.59 -4.71
CA GLY A 61 24.02 -26.69 -6.02
C GLY A 61 23.11 -26.40 -7.21
N TRP A 62 21.86 -26.88 -7.18
CA TRP A 62 20.89 -26.61 -8.25
C TRP A 62 20.55 -25.11 -8.36
N LEU A 63 20.47 -24.41 -7.24
CA LEU A 63 20.17 -22.97 -7.20
C LEU A 63 21.35 -22.18 -7.77
N GLN A 64 22.58 -22.52 -7.39
CA GLN A 64 23.80 -21.91 -7.94
C GLN A 64 23.89 -22.11 -9.45
N GLU A 65 23.60 -23.31 -9.94
CA GLU A 65 23.57 -23.60 -11.38
C GLU A 65 22.56 -22.72 -12.14
N ILE A 66 21.37 -22.54 -11.60
CA ILE A 66 20.34 -21.69 -12.21
C ILE A 66 20.79 -20.23 -12.21
N ILE A 67 21.32 -19.71 -11.09
CA ILE A 67 21.84 -18.33 -11.00
C ILE A 67 22.97 -18.11 -12.02
N ASP A 68 23.89 -19.06 -12.15
CA ASP A 68 24.97 -19.02 -13.14
C ASP A 68 24.46 -18.93 -14.59
N LYS A 69 23.43 -19.73 -14.92
CA LYS A 69 22.83 -19.73 -16.26
C LYS A 69 22.14 -18.40 -16.57
N LEU A 70 21.38 -17.88 -15.63
CA LEU A 70 20.71 -16.59 -15.75
C LEU A 70 21.71 -15.45 -15.90
N TYR A 71 22.74 -15.41 -15.06
CA TYR A 71 23.77 -14.39 -15.10
C TYR A 71 24.52 -14.36 -16.46
N LYS A 72 24.82 -15.52 -17.04
CA LYS A 72 25.43 -15.63 -18.39
C LYS A 72 24.54 -15.02 -19.50
N ARG A 73 23.24 -14.93 -19.29
CA ARG A 73 22.27 -14.27 -20.20
C ARG A 73 21.97 -12.82 -19.82
N GLY A 74 22.71 -12.23 -18.85
CA GLY A 74 22.49 -10.87 -18.39
C GLY A 74 21.25 -10.68 -17.53
N ILE A 75 20.68 -11.77 -16.98
CA ILE A 75 19.52 -11.77 -16.11
C ILE A 75 19.99 -11.84 -14.65
N SER A 76 19.63 -10.82 -13.87
CA SER A 76 19.96 -10.74 -12.44
C SER A 76 19.00 -11.58 -11.60
N THR A 77 19.39 -11.88 -10.39
CA THR A 77 18.58 -12.63 -9.42
C THR A 77 18.26 -11.77 -8.21
N ILE A 78 16.98 -11.69 -7.86
CA ILE A 78 16.48 -11.35 -6.53
C ILE A 78 16.33 -12.67 -5.79
N LEU A 79 17.14 -12.89 -4.75
CA LEU A 79 17.15 -14.18 -4.08
C LEU A 79 16.30 -14.15 -2.82
N ALA A 80 15.34 -15.07 -2.71
CA ALA A 80 14.45 -15.11 -1.57
C ALA A 80 15.01 -15.95 -0.40
N THR A 81 14.71 -15.54 0.84
CA THR A 81 14.76 -16.42 1.99
C THR A 81 13.52 -17.33 1.97
N PRO A 82 13.63 -18.64 2.19
CA PRO A 82 12.54 -19.58 1.92
C PRO A 82 11.54 -19.72 3.07
N SER A 83 11.55 -18.81 4.02
CA SER A 83 10.79 -18.89 5.28
C SER A 83 9.28 -18.77 5.12
N GLY A 84 8.77 -18.31 3.98
CA GLY A 84 7.32 -18.21 3.72
C GLY A 84 6.58 -19.55 3.78
N ALA A 85 7.26 -20.66 3.53
CA ALA A 85 6.71 -22.02 3.63
C ALA A 85 7.74 -22.98 4.23
N ARG A 86 7.44 -23.54 5.40
CA ARG A 86 8.33 -24.48 6.09
C ARG A 86 8.20 -25.91 5.57
N PRO A 87 9.28 -26.72 5.63
CA PRO A 87 9.24 -28.12 5.25
C PRO A 87 8.42 -28.98 6.22
N LYS A 88 7.92 -30.12 5.74
CA LYS A 88 7.10 -31.06 6.50
C LYS A 88 7.82 -31.62 7.72
N TRP A 89 9.12 -31.99 7.58
CA TRP A 89 9.92 -32.54 8.69
C TRP A 89 9.96 -31.62 9.91
N MET A 90 9.99 -30.29 9.69
CA MET A 90 9.99 -29.33 10.79
C MET A 90 8.65 -29.34 11.55
N ALA A 91 7.53 -29.37 10.84
CA ALA A 91 6.20 -29.39 11.45
C ALA A 91 5.91 -30.69 12.22
N ASP A 92 6.53 -31.81 11.84
CA ASP A 92 6.38 -33.10 12.50
C ASP A 92 7.28 -33.22 13.73
N LYS A 93 8.55 -32.83 13.59
CA LYS A 93 9.52 -32.93 14.68
C LYS A 93 9.29 -31.88 15.76
N TYR A 94 8.79 -30.70 15.38
CA TYR A 94 8.58 -29.54 16.24
C TYR A 94 7.17 -28.98 16.09
N PRO A 95 6.13 -29.67 16.63
CA PRO A 95 4.71 -29.27 16.48
C PRO A 95 4.43 -27.84 16.95
N GLU A 96 5.22 -27.31 17.89
CA GLU A 96 5.09 -25.96 18.45
C GLU A 96 5.36 -24.84 17.43
N VAL A 97 6.03 -25.14 16.31
CA VAL A 97 6.24 -24.13 15.24
C VAL A 97 4.93 -23.79 14.50
N ARG A 98 3.93 -24.64 14.60
CA ARG A 98 2.63 -24.43 13.92
C ARG A 98 1.81 -23.37 14.66
N ARG A 99 1.17 -22.47 13.91
CA ARG A 99 0.28 -21.43 14.44
C ARG A 99 -0.85 -22.00 15.29
N VAL A 100 -1.29 -21.18 16.23
CA VAL A 100 -2.51 -21.38 17.03
C VAL A 100 -3.45 -20.22 16.72
N ASP A 101 -4.69 -20.53 16.40
CA ASP A 101 -5.73 -19.55 16.10
C ASP A 101 -6.24 -18.82 17.36
N GLU A 102 -7.12 -17.83 17.19
CA GLU A 102 -7.70 -17.06 18.29
C GLU A 102 -8.58 -17.91 19.22
N THR A 103 -9.04 -19.08 18.78
CA THR A 103 -9.78 -20.06 19.60
C THR A 103 -8.87 -21.07 20.29
N ARG A 104 -7.56 -20.81 20.28
CA ARG A 104 -6.48 -21.62 20.89
C ARG A 104 -6.30 -23.01 20.26
N ARG A 105 -6.76 -23.22 19.03
CA ARG A 105 -6.52 -24.46 18.28
C ARG A 105 -5.24 -24.36 17.45
N ARG A 106 -4.41 -25.39 17.56
CA ARG A 106 -3.20 -25.52 16.76
C ARG A 106 -3.51 -25.97 15.34
N ALA A 107 -3.00 -25.25 14.34
CA ALA A 107 -3.15 -25.60 12.94
C ALA A 107 -2.44 -26.92 12.61
N LEU A 108 -2.95 -27.62 11.58
CA LEU A 108 -2.25 -28.75 10.97
C LEU A 108 -1.15 -28.26 10.03
N PHE A 109 -0.32 -29.17 9.51
CA PHE A 109 0.60 -28.85 8.43
C PHE A 109 -0.19 -28.57 7.14
N GLY A 110 0.23 -27.53 6.43
CA GLY A 110 -0.34 -27.10 5.16
C GLY A 110 -0.33 -25.60 5.03
N PHE A 111 -0.70 -25.09 3.86
CA PHE A 111 -0.58 -23.68 3.49
C PHE A 111 0.84 -23.12 3.64
N ARG A 112 1.03 -21.89 3.20
CA ARG A 112 2.16 -21.03 3.53
C ARG A 112 1.83 -20.19 4.77
N HIS A 113 2.83 -19.55 5.42
CA HIS A 113 2.66 -18.69 6.62
C HIS A 113 1.93 -19.34 7.80
N ASN A 114 1.94 -20.65 7.89
CA ASN A 114 1.32 -21.40 8.98
C ASN A 114 2.34 -21.76 10.08
N HIS A 115 3.10 -20.76 10.54
CA HIS A 115 4.14 -20.90 11.55
C HIS A 115 4.16 -19.70 12.49
N CYS A 116 4.69 -19.89 13.69
CA CYS A 116 4.75 -18.91 14.76
C CYS A 116 6.08 -18.13 14.72
N TYR A 117 6.04 -16.83 14.50
CA TYR A 117 7.22 -15.96 14.50
C TYR A 117 7.89 -15.82 15.88
N THR A 118 7.20 -16.17 16.95
CA THR A 118 7.73 -16.16 18.31
C THR A 118 8.41 -17.48 18.68
N SER A 119 8.22 -18.57 17.92
CA SER A 119 8.82 -19.88 18.21
C SER A 119 10.35 -19.83 18.15
N PRO A 120 11.07 -20.15 19.25
CA PRO A 120 12.52 -20.18 19.23
C PRO A 120 13.07 -21.18 18.23
N VAL A 121 12.43 -22.35 18.10
CA VAL A 121 12.85 -23.39 17.14
C VAL A 121 12.69 -22.89 15.71
N TYR A 122 11.56 -22.25 15.38
CA TYR A 122 11.36 -21.72 14.03
C TYR A 122 12.41 -20.67 13.70
N ARG A 123 12.66 -19.72 14.62
CA ARG A 123 13.70 -18.70 14.47
C ARG A 123 15.09 -19.30 14.30
N GLU A 124 15.44 -20.32 15.09
CA GLU A 124 16.73 -21.02 14.95
C GLU A 124 16.90 -21.64 13.55
N LYS A 125 15.88 -22.35 13.05
CA LYS A 125 15.95 -22.98 11.73
C LYS A 125 16.00 -21.97 10.59
N VAL A 126 15.23 -20.88 10.68
CA VAL A 126 15.30 -19.76 9.73
C VAL A 126 16.70 -19.12 9.75
N HIS A 127 17.25 -18.87 10.94
CA HIS A 127 18.59 -18.31 11.06
C HIS A 127 19.65 -19.20 10.38
N ILE A 128 19.59 -20.51 10.61
CA ILE A 128 20.56 -21.47 10.04
C ILE A 128 20.49 -21.46 8.52
N ILE A 129 19.29 -21.60 7.93
CA ILE A 129 19.18 -21.67 6.48
C ILE A 129 19.53 -20.35 5.80
N ASN A 130 19.09 -19.21 6.34
CA ASN A 130 19.38 -17.90 5.77
C ASN A 130 20.89 -17.59 5.82
N LYS A 131 21.55 -17.88 6.95
CA LYS A 131 23.01 -17.72 7.08
C LYS A 131 23.78 -18.59 6.10
N LYS A 132 23.40 -19.87 5.96
CA LYS A 132 24.04 -20.78 5.00
C LYS A 132 23.79 -20.35 3.55
N LEU A 133 22.56 -19.97 3.22
CA LEU A 133 22.23 -19.48 1.88
C LEU A 133 23.05 -18.23 1.52
N ALA A 134 23.20 -17.29 2.46
CA ALA A 134 24.07 -16.12 2.27
C ALA A 134 25.56 -16.53 2.05
N GLN A 135 26.07 -17.45 2.83
CA GLN A 135 27.46 -17.96 2.67
C GLN A 135 27.72 -18.55 1.31
N GLU A 136 26.73 -19.23 0.71
CA GLU A 136 26.86 -19.93 -0.57
C GLU A 136 26.73 -19.00 -1.79
N VAL A 137 25.86 -17.99 -1.73
CA VAL A 137 25.46 -17.25 -2.95
C VAL A 137 25.56 -15.73 -2.85
N ALA A 138 25.75 -15.12 -1.66
CA ALA A 138 25.69 -13.67 -1.51
C ALA A 138 26.81 -12.89 -2.23
N THR A 139 27.89 -13.56 -2.59
CA THR A 139 29.00 -12.97 -3.36
C THR A 139 28.88 -13.18 -4.88
N HIS A 140 27.85 -13.89 -5.31
CA HIS A 140 27.63 -14.13 -6.74
C HIS A 140 27.22 -12.84 -7.44
N PRO A 141 27.90 -12.39 -8.51
CA PRO A 141 27.65 -11.10 -9.14
C PRO A 141 26.27 -10.96 -9.78
N GLY A 142 25.57 -12.06 -10.04
CA GLY A 142 24.22 -12.09 -10.53
C GLY A 142 23.16 -11.85 -9.47
N VAL A 143 23.48 -11.96 -8.17
CA VAL A 143 22.53 -11.73 -7.08
C VAL A 143 22.60 -10.26 -6.67
N ILE A 144 21.50 -9.52 -6.82
CA ILE A 144 21.47 -8.06 -6.64
C ILE A 144 20.69 -7.60 -5.42
N LEU A 145 19.80 -8.44 -4.90
CA LEU A 145 18.85 -8.08 -3.84
C LEU A 145 18.37 -9.34 -3.11
N TRP A 146 18.09 -9.23 -1.80
CA TRP A 146 17.37 -10.25 -1.05
C TRP A 146 15.87 -9.95 -0.98
N HIS A 147 15.06 -10.95 -1.30
CA HIS A 147 13.63 -10.98 -1.02
C HIS A 147 13.41 -11.73 0.29
N ILE A 148 13.05 -11.02 1.36
CA ILE A 148 12.91 -11.61 2.69
C ILE A 148 11.53 -12.25 2.81
N SER A 149 11.47 -13.59 2.90
CA SER A 149 10.23 -14.36 2.95
C SER A 149 9.29 -14.08 1.76
N ASN A 150 8.00 -13.94 2.03
CA ASN A 150 6.97 -13.54 1.06
C ASN A 150 5.70 -13.11 1.79
N GLU A 151 5.13 -11.94 1.46
CA GLU A 151 3.80 -11.49 1.91
C GLU A 151 3.52 -11.78 3.39
N TYR A 152 4.34 -11.24 4.29
CA TYR A 152 4.16 -11.46 5.73
C TYR A 152 2.73 -11.17 6.19
N GLY A 153 2.19 -12.05 7.01
CA GLY A 153 0.85 -11.89 7.54
C GLY A 153 0.41 -12.99 8.49
N GLY A 154 -0.79 -12.84 9.00
CA GLY A 154 -1.46 -13.74 9.92
C GLY A 154 -0.96 -13.64 11.36
N GLU A 155 -1.74 -14.17 12.27
CA GLU A 155 -1.59 -14.06 13.73
C GLU A 155 -1.35 -15.42 14.36
N CYS A 156 -0.70 -15.45 15.53
CA CYS A 156 -0.52 -16.66 16.32
C CYS A 156 -0.83 -16.38 17.79
N HIS A 157 -1.76 -17.14 18.36
CA HIS A 157 -2.24 -16.98 19.73
C HIS A 157 -1.73 -18.10 20.67
N CYS A 158 -0.55 -18.67 20.37
CA CYS A 158 0.06 -19.71 21.20
C CYS A 158 0.60 -19.15 22.52
N PRO A 159 0.91 -20.00 23.53
CA PRO A 159 1.43 -19.52 24.81
C PRO A 159 2.63 -18.60 24.71
N LEU A 160 3.55 -18.84 23.75
CA LEU A 160 4.72 -17.96 23.53
C LEU A 160 4.29 -16.56 23.07
N CYS A 161 3.31 -16.48 22.16
CA CYS A 161 2.78 -15.19 21.70
C CYS A 161 2.00 -14.46 22.79
N GLN A 162 1.25 -15.20 23.65
CA GLN A 162 0.58 -14.62 24.83
C GLN A 162 1.58 -13.99 25.79
N GLU A 163 2.67 -14.69 26.09
CA GLU A 163 3.73 -14.16 26.97
C GLU A 163 4.44 -12.96 26.33
N ALA A 164 4.82 -13.04 25.06
CA ALA A 164 5.43 -11.93 24.34
C ALA A 164 4.52 -10.69 24.31
N PHE A 165 3.22 -10.86 24.10
CA PHE A 165 2.24 -9.78 24.14
C PHE A 165 2.16 -9.12 25.52
N ARG A 166 2.08 -9.90 26.60
CA ARG A 166 2.10 -9.37 27.98
C ARG A 166 3.37 -8.59 28.27
N ASN A 167 4.53 -9.06 27.81
CA ASN A 167 5.79 -8.36 27.98
C ASN A 167 5.80 -7.03 27.20
N TRP A 168 5.32 -7.03 25.95
CA TRP A 168 5.16 -5.84 25.14
C TRP A 168 4.22 -4.81 25.84
N LEU A 169 3.10 -5.26 26.42
CA LEU A 169 2.21 -4.40 27.19
C LEU A 169 2.86 -3.84 28.45
N LYS A 170 3.68 -4.65 29.18
CA LYS A 170 4.46 -4.16 30.33
C LYS A 170 5.43 -3.06 29.93
N GLU A 171 6.07 -3.17 28.78
CA GLU A 171 6.96 -2.12 28.27
C GLU A 171 6.20 -0.86 27.87
N LYS A 172 5.04 -1.00 27.24
CA LYS A 172 4.22 0.12 26.79
C LYS A 172 3.59 0.88 27.95
N TYR A 173 2.93 0.18 28.86
CA TYR A 173 2.09 0.79 29.91
C TYR A 173 2.78 0.94 31.28
N ARG A 174 3.85 0.20 31.54
CA ARG A 174 4.66 0.17 32.76
C ARG A 174 3.93 -0.40 33.98
N THR A 175 2.69 0.02 34.26
CA THR A 175 1.87 -0.46 35.38
C THR A 175 0.52 -0.97 34.89
N ILE A 176 -0.07 -1.88 35.64
CA ILE A 176 -1.39 -2.44 35.31
C ILE A 176 -2.51 -1.39 35.49
N GLU A 177 -2.34 -0.48 36.44
CA GLU A 177 -3.27 0.61 36.70
C GLU A 177 -3.31 1.58 35.50
N ASN A 178 -2.15 1.90 34.91
CA ASN A 178 -2.08 2.74 33.72
C ASN A 178 -2.73 2.04 32.51
N LEU A 179 -2.50 0.73 32.32
CA LEU A 179 -3.17 -0.05 31.28
C LEU A 179 -4.69 -0.02 31.48
N ASN A 180 -5.16 -0.30 32.70
CA ASN A 180 -6.59 -0.32 33.02
C ASN A 180 -7.25 1.05 32.73
N ASP A 181 -6.59 2.15 33.09
CA ASP A 181 -7.07 3.50 32.78
C ASP A 181 -7.15 3.71 31.26
N LYS A 182 -6.06 3.43 30.55
CA LYS A 182 -5.95 3.63 29.10
C LYS A 182 -6.93 2.75 28.30
N TRP A 183 -7.19 1.53 28.75
CA TRP A 183 -8.13 0.60 28.09
C TRP A 183 -9.60 0.74 28.57
N CYS A 184 -9.87 1.65 29.51
CA CYS A 184 -11.21 1.81 30.12
C CYS A 184 -11.77 0.49 30.64
N THR A 185 -10.96 -0.35 31.31
CA THR A 185 -11.33 -1.71 31.71
C THR A 185 -12.41 -1.81 32.77
N THR A 186 -12.80 -0.69 33.38
CA THR A 186 -13.99 -0.64 34.27
C THR A 186 -15.30 -0.91 33.54
N PHE A 187 -15.33 -0.71 32.22
CA PHE A 187 -16.45 -1.10 31.37
C PHE A 187 -16.70 -2.60 31.45
N TRP A 188 -17.88 -3.02 31.77
CA TRP A 188 -18.31 -4.41 32.01
C TRP A 188 -17.40 -5.22 32.97
N SER A 189 -16.74 -4.55 33.92
CA SER A 189 -15.88 -5.21 34.91
C SER A 189 -14.68 -5.97 34.33
N HIS A 190 -14.03 -5.45 33.29
CA HIS A 190 -12.86 -6.06 32.68
C HIS A 190 -11.53 -5.69 33.36
N THR A 191 -11.54 -5.05 34.54
CA THR A 191 -10.35 -4.59 35.23
C THR A 191 -9.39 -5.76 35.55
N TYR A 192 -8.14 -5.62 35.13
CA TYR A 192 -7.08 -6.60 35.40
C TYR A 192 -6.31 -6.22 36.67
N ASN A 193 -5.90 -7.24 37.47
CA ASN A 193 -5.07 -7.05 38.65
C ASN A 193 -3.57 -7.24 38.36
N SER A 194 -3.24 -7.90 37.24
CA SER A 194 -1.87 -8.09 36.78
C SER A 194 -1.86 -8.31 35.26
N PHE A 195 -0.71 -8.06 34.62
CA PHE A 195 -0.52 -8.35 33.20
C PHE A 195 -0.70 -9.83 32.85
N ASP A 196 -0.45 -10.73 33.79
CA ASP A 196 -0.55 -12.17 33.56
C ASP A 196 -1.98 -12.66 33.32
N GLN A 197 -2.98 -11.84 33.69
CA GLN A 197 -4.42 -12.11 33.42
C GLN A 197 -4.83 -11.76 32.00
N ILE A 198 -3.99 -11.01 31.27
CA ILE A 198 -4.35 -10.54 29.92
C ILE A 198 -4.17 -11.66 28.91
N GLU A 199 -5.16 -11.89 28.09
CA GLU A 199 -5.14 -12.76 26.92
C GLU A 199 -5.33 -11.96 25.65
N SER A 200 -4.81 -12.48 24.53
CA SER A 200 -5.08 -11.90 23.21
C SER A 200 -6.58 -11.99 22.85
N PRO A 201 -7.10 -11.07 22.03
CA PRO A 201 -8.51 -11.06 21.62
C PRO A 201 -8.95 -12.42 21.06
N SER A 202 -10.22 -12.79 21.30
CA SER A 202 -10.77 -14.03 20.80
C SER A 202 -12.30 -13.95 20.70
N LYS A 203 -12.88 -14.45 19.61
CA LYS A 203 -14.34 -14.54 19.44
C LYS A 203 -15.04 -15.49 20.44
N ILE A 204 -14.29 -16.33 21.14
CA ILE A 204 -14.80 -17.16 22.25
C ILE A 204 -14.48 -16.56 23.62
N GLY A 205 -13.90 -15.37 23.66
CA GLY A 205 -13.51 -14.63 24.86
C GLY A 205 -13.80 -13.15 24.71
N GLU A 206 -12.77 -12.32 24.80
CA GLU A 206 -12.90 -10.85 24.77
C GLU A 206 -12.70 -10.29 23.36
N THR A 207 -13.63 -9.44 22.92
CA THR A 207 -13.56 -8.64 21.69
C THR A 207 -14.18 -7.25 21.84
N GLN A 208 -14.67 -6.89 23.03
CA GLN A 208 -15.34 -5.61 23.27
C GLN A 208 -14.43 -4.56 23.93
N LEU A 209 -13.24 -4.95 24.35
CA LEU A 209 -12.18 -4.01 24.72
C LEU A 209 -11.42 -3.58 23.46
N HIS A 210 -11.86 -2.50 22.82
CA HIS A 210 -11.29 -2.05 21.56
C HIS A 210 -9.79 -1.74 21.68
N ALA A 211 -9.35 -1.18 22.80
CA ALA A 211 -7.92 -0.94 23.05
C ALA A 211 -7.09 -2.24 23.11
N LEU A 212 -7.65 -3.35 23.59
CA LEU A 212 -7.02 -4.67 23.56
C LEU A 212 -6.85 -5.16 22.10
N ASN A 213 -7.91 -5.04 21.29
CA ASN A 213 -7.88 -5.44 19.87
C ASN A 213 -6.84 -4.62 19.10
N LEU A 214 -6.83 -3.29 19.31
CA LEU A 214 -5.88 -2.38 18.70
C LEU A 214 -4.43 -2.69 19.10
N ASP A 215 -4.18 -2.92 20.39
CA ASP A 215 -2.84 -3.25 20.87
C ASP A 215 -2.37 -4.64 20.41
N TRP A 216 -3.29 -5.59 20.22
CA TRP A 216 -2.96 -6.86 19.59
C TRP A 216 -2.50 -6.69 18.14
N LYS A 217 -3.18 -5.88 17.33
CA LYS A 217 -2.76 -5.55 15.95
C LYS A 217 -1.39 -4.88 15.91
N ARG A 218 -1.14 -3.95 16.84
CA ARG A 218 0.16 -3.30 16.99
C ARG A 218 1.26 -4.28 17.39
N PHE A 219 0.96 -5.19 18.32
CA PHE A 219 1.88 -6.25 18.72
C PHE A 219 2.20 -7.20 17.55
N VAL A 220 1.22 -7.61 16.77
CA VAL A 220 1.42 -8.46 15.59
C VAL A 220 2.35 -7.77 14.58
N THR A 221 2.17 -6.47 14.35
CA THR A 221 3.09 -5.69 13.52
C THR A 221 4.51 -5.66 14.11
N HIS A 222 4.65 -5.37 15.41
CA HIS A 222 5.93 -5.36 16.12
C HIS A 222 6.64 -6.72 16.02
N GLN A 223 5.92 -7.80 16.29
CA GLN A 223 6.46 -9.17 16.24
C GLN A 223 6.89 -9.58 14.84
N THR A 224 6.17 -9.13 13.82
CA THR A 224 6.53 -9.37 12.42
C THR A 224 7.77 -8.58 12.03
N ALA A 225 7.86 -7.31 12.41
CA ALA A 225 9.03 -6.47 12.17
C ALA A 225 10.29 -7.06 12.84
N ASP A 226 10.19 -7.50 14.11
CA ASP A 226 11.27 -8.18 14.83
C ASP A 226 11.71 -9.49 14.14
N PHE A 227 10.75 -10.24 13.58
CA PHE A 227 11.08 -11.44 12.83
C PHE A 227 11.78 -11.13 11.50
N ILE A 228 11.37 -10.10 10.76
CA ILE A 228 12.06 -9.62 9.54
C ILE A 228 13.49 -9.22 9.89
N HIS A 229 13.68 -8.46 10.97
CA HIS A 229 15.01 -8.08 11.47
C HIS A 229 15.87 -9.32 11.74
N HIS A 230 15.31 -10.34 12.40
CA HIS A 230 15.99 -11.60 12.67
C HIS A 230 16.43 -12.33 11.39
N GLU A 231 15.60 -12.37 10.36
CA GLU A 231 15.96 -12.96 9.05
C GLU A 231 17.10 -12.21 8.38
N ILE A 232 17.05 -10.88 8.38
CA ILE A 232 18.08 -10.03 7.81
C ILE A 232 19.41 -10.17 8.57
N ALA A 233 19.37 -10.23 9.91
CA ALA A 233 20.55 -10.44 10.75
C ALA A 233 21.28 -11.74 10.37
N ALA A 234 20.56 -12.83 10.14
CA ALA A 234 21.14 -14.10 9.70
C ALA A 234 21.87 -13.98 8.35
N LEU A 235 21.31 -13.23 7.39
CA LEU A 235 21.98 -12.95 6.12
C LEU A 235 23.26 -12.13 6.30
N ARG A 236 23.23 -11.12 7.19
CA ARG A 236 24.41 -10.30 7.52
C ARG A 236 25.51 -11.14 8.19
N GLU A 237 25.16 -12.03 9.13
CA GLU A 237 26.09 -12.99 9.72
C GLU A 237 26.64 -13.98 8.69
N GLY A 238 25.91 -14.31 7.64
CA GLY A 238 26.36 -15.09 6.51
C GLY A 238 27.32 -14.36 5.57
N GLY A 239 27.60 -13.07 5.83
CA GLY A 239 28.52 -12.22 5.06
C GLY A 239 27.86 -11.40 3.95
N SER A 240 26.53 -11.40 3.82
CA SER A 240 25.87 -10.62 2.80
C SER A 240 25.78 -9.13 3.15
N THR A 241 26.13 -8.29 2.17
CA THR A 241 25.94 -6.82 2.22
C THR A 241 24.88 -6.34 1.24
N LEU A 242 24.20 -7.26 0.54
CA LEU A 242 23.18 -6.90 -0.43
C LEU A 242 21.97 -6.25 0.24
N PRO A 243 21.29 -5.30 -0.42
CA PRO A 243 20.06 -4.72 0.08
C PRO A 243 18.95 -5.77 0.21
N THR A 244 17.89 -5.40 0.95
CA THR A 244 16.77 -6.29 1.29
C THR A 244 15.44 -5.67 0.90
N THR A 245 14.50 -6.49 0.47
CA THR A 245 13.10 -6.15 0.28
C THR A 245 12.19 -7.23 0.87
N ALA A 246 10.95 -6.90 1.14
CA ALA A 246 9.86 -7.85 1.34
C ALA A 246 8.64 -7.33 0.58
N ASN A 247 7.93 -8.21 -0.09
CA ASN A 247 6.75 -7.82 -0.85
C ASN A 247 5.56 -7.56 0.09
N LEU A 248 4.95 -6.39 -0.07
CA LEU A 248 3.81 -5.94 0.69
C LEU A 248 2.52 -6.15 -0.12
N MET A 249 1.39 -6.28 0.57
CA MET A 249 0.10 -6.56 -0.07
C MET A 249 -0.82 -5.35 0.02
N HIS A 250 -1.11 -4.67 -1.03
CA HIS A 250 -2.13 -3.60 -1.11
C HIS A 250 -2.35 -2.84 0.23
N TYR A 251 -3.58 -2.52 0.64
CA TYR A 251 -3.93 -1.95 1.96
C TYR A 251 -4.16 -3.06 3.00
N PHE A 252 -3.20 -3.96 3.15
CA PHE A 252 -3.35 -5.12 4.03
C PHE A 252 -3.66 -4.72 5.48
N GLY A 253 -4.86 -5.10 5.95
CA GLY A 253 -5.33 -4.75 7.30
C GLY A 253 -4.64 -5.51 8.45
N GLY A 254 -3.71 -6.41 8.17
CA GLY A 254 -3.02 -7.20 9.20
C GLY A 254 -1.76 -6.57 9.77
N LEU A 255 -1.14 -5.61 9.09
CA LEU A 255 0.14 -5.02 9.46
C LEU A 255 0.21 -3.54 9.11
N ASP A 256 0.80 -2.74 10.00
CA ASP A 256 1.17 -1.35 9.73
C ASP A 256 2.45 -1.31 8.88
N TYR A 257 2.31 -1.00 7.61
CA TYR A 257 3.45 -1.00 6.69
C TYR A 257 4.41 0.17 6.88
N PHE A 258 4.03 1.27 7.52
CA PHE A 258 4.98 2.32 7.91
C PHE A 258 6.00 1.80 8.94
N LYS A 259 5.63 0.81 9.74
CA LYS A 259 6.54 0.14 10.67
C LYS A 259 7.35 -0.96 9.98
N ILE A 260 6.71 -1.81 9.18
CA ILE A 260 7.38 -2.89 8.46
C ILE A 260 8.45 -2.36 7.50
N ALA A 261 8.19 -1.28 6.77
CA ALA A 261 9.12 -0.70 5.83
C ALA A 261 10.44 -0.22 6.47
N LYS A 262 10.47 0.01 7.78
CA LYS A 262 11.71 0.41 8.48
C LYS A 262 12.75 -0.70 8.51
N GLU A 263 12.33 -1.96 8.47
CA GLU A 263 13.21 -3.14 8.55
C GLU A 263 13.86 -3.50 7.21
N ILE A 264 13.31 -3.08 6.09
CA ILE A 264 13.79 -3.38 4.74
C ILE A 264 14.46 -2.18 4.07
N ASP A 265 15.38 -2.42 3.15
CA ASP A 265 16.10 -1.34 2.44
C ASP A 265 15.24 -0.72 1.34
N VAL A 266 14.48 -1.53 0.61
CA VAL A 266 13.64 -1.15 -0.53
C VAL A 266 12.24 -1.68 -0.34
N VAL A 267 11.22 -0.88 -0.67
CA VAL A 267 9.83 -1.34 -0.68
C VAL A 267 9.53 -2.04 -2.00
N SER A 268 8.87 -3.19 -1.90
CA SER A 268 8.21 -3.84 -3.05
C SER A 268 6.80 -4.27 -2.66
N TRP A 269 5.92 -4.45 -3.64
CA TRP A 269 4.55 -4.84 -3.35
C TRP A 269 3.89 -5.60 -4.49
N ASP A 270 2.79 -6.30 -4.15
CA ASP A 270 2.05 -7.19 -5.03
C ASP A 270 0.72 -6.57 -5.40
N THR A 271 0.48 -6.46 -6.71
CA THR A 271 -0.68 -5.76 -7.25
C THR A 271 -1.50 -6.64 -8.18
N TYR A 272 -2.74 -6.90 -7.77
CA TYR A 272 -3.69 -7.73 -8.51
C TYR A 272 -5.03 -7.02 -8.71
N PRO A 273 -5.06 -5.86 -9.38
CA PRO A 273 -6.28 -5.06 -9.56
C PRO A 273 -7.30 -5.77 -10.45
N THR A 274 -8.58 -5.58 -10.13
CA THR A 274 -9.68 -6.07 -10.94
C THR A 274 -10.05 -5.04 -12.00
N TRP A 275 -9.41 -5.08 -13.15
CA TRP A 275 -9.52 -4.11 -14.24
C TRP A 275 -10.89 -4.07 -14.94
N HIS A 276 -11.82 -4.97 -14.60
CA HIS A 276 -13.10 -5.14 -15.32
C HIS A 276 -14.28 -4.48 -14.62
N LYS A 277 -14.03 -3.52 -13.75
CA LYS A 277 -15.07 -2.63 -13.20
C LYS A 277 -15.58 -1.69 -14.30
N GLU A 278 -16.72 -1.06 -14.08
CA GLU A 278 -17.39 -0.20 -15.07
C GLU A 278 -16.49 0.92 -15.58
N ALA A 279 -15.78 1.61 -14.70
CA ALA A 279 -14.79 2.62 -15.05
C ALA A 279 -13.38 2.12 -14.76
N VAL A 280 -12.58 1.85 -15.79
CA VAL A 280 -11.20 1.38 -15.66
C VAL A 280 -10.33 2.42 -14.97
N ILE A 281 -10.57 3.71 -15.21
CA ILE A 281 -9.85 4.80 -14.53
C ILE A 281 -10.04 4.76 -12.99
N ASP A 282 -11.18 4.32 -12.50
CA ASP A 282 -11.40 4.17 -11.06
C ASP A 282 -10.49 3.08 -10.47
N THR A 283 -10.30 1.98 -11.19
CA THR A 283 -9.33 0.94 -10.81
C THR A 283 -7.89 1.45 -10.92
N ALA A 284 -7.59 2.27 -11.92
CA ALA A 284 -6.26 2.88 -12.07
C ALA A 284 -5.95 3.81 -10.88
N TYR A 285 -6.90 4.64 -10.43
CA TYR A 285 -6.69 5.49 -9.26
C TYR A 285 -6.53 4.70 -7.95
N ASP A 286 -7.29 3.62 -7.76
CA ASP A 286 -7.11 2.73 -6.60
C ASP A 286 -5.70 2.12 -6.58
N ASN A 287 -5.27 1.57 -7.71
CA ASN A 287 -3.93 1.02 -7.87
C ASN A 287 -2.84 2.10 -7.73
N GLY A 288 -3.07 3.29 -8.30
CA GLY A 288 -2.20 4.46 -8.21
C GLY A 288 -2.01 4.95 -6.76
N MET A 289 -3.09 5.02 -5.96
CA MET A 289 -3.00 5.39 -4.55
C MET A 289 -2.15 4.39 -3.76
N CYS A 290 -2.23 3.10 -4.09
CA CYS A 290 -1.38 2.10 -3.47
C CYS A 290 0.09 2.24 -3.91
N HIS A 291 0.37 2.50 -5.18
CA HIS A 291 1.73 2.82 -5.63
C HIS A 291 2.31 4.03 -4.88
N ASP A 292 1.54 5.09 -4.73
CA ASP A 292 1.95 6.30 -4.01
C ASP A 292 2.14 6.04 -2.51
N LEU A 293 1.32 5.18 -1.88
CA LEU A 293 1.54 4.71 -0.51
C LEU A 293 2.89 3.99 -0.41
N MET A 294 3.14 2.99 -1.26
CA MET A 294 4.36 2.19 -1.21
C MET A 294 5.61 3.04 -1.43
N ARG A 295 5.56 4.00 -2.35
CA ARG A 295 6.62 5.00 -2.53
C ARG A 295 6.81 5.84 -1.27
N SER A 296 5.72 6.30 -0.66
CA SER A 296 5.74 7.20 0.50
C SER A 296 6.25 6.54 1.77
N LEU A 297 6.13 5.21 1.93
CA LEU A 297 6.62 4.48 3.11
C LEU A 297 8.09 4.78 3.44
N LYS A 298 8.90 5.04 2.41
CA LYS A 298 10.32 5.40 2.56
C LYS A 298 10.70 6.71 1.87
N GLY A 299 9.78 7.34 1.11
CA GLY A 299 10.09 8.50 0.27
C GLY A 299 11.13 8.19 -0.81
N LYS A 300 11.15 6.96 -1.31
CA LYS A 300 12.12 6.43 -2.28
C LYS A 300 11.42 5.59 -3.34
N PRO A 301 12.09 5.33 -4.48
CA PRO A 301 11.60 4.37 -5.46
C PRO A 301 11.30 2.99 -4.86
N PHE A 302 10.34 2.31 -5.43
CA PHE A 302 9.87 0.97 -5.06
C PHE A 302 9.84 0.06 -6.28
N PHE A 303 9.45 -1.23 -6.14
CA PHE A 303 9.05 -2.02 -7.31
C PHE A 303 7.71 -2.74 -7.10
N GLN A 304 7.03 -2.93 -8.22
CA GLN A 304 5.96 -3.90 -8.33
C GLN A 304 6.62 -5.27 -8.38
N MET A 305 6.55 -6.03 -7.26
CA MET A 305 7.22 -7.34 -7.14
C MET A 305 6.42 -8.42 -7.82
N GLU A 306 5.10 -8.39 -7.64
CA GLU A 306 4.19 -9.31 -8.27
C GLU A 306 3.04 -8.58 -8.99
N SER A 307 2.67 -9.11 -10.14
CA SER A 307 1.43 -8.77 -10.84
C SER A 307 1.06 -9.93 -11.75
N CYS A 308 -0.23 -10.09 -12.07
CA CYS A 308 -0.62 -11.17 -12.96
C CYS A 308 -0.54 -10.74 -14.42
N PRO A 309 0.17 -11.50 -15.30
CA PRO A 309 0.21 -11.18 -16.73
C PRO A 309 -1.14 -11.28 -17.44
N THR A 310 -2.06 -12.13 -16.96
CA THR A 310 -3.36 -12.33 -17.62
C THR A 310 -4.51 -12.50 -16.64
N SER A 311 -4.69 -13.67 -16.00
CA SER A 311 -5.82 -13.95 -15.11
C SER A 311 -5.36 -14.44 -13.75
N THR A 312 -5.97 -13.89 -12.71
CA THR A 312 -5.65 -14.19 -11.31
C THR A 312 -6.58 -15.28 -10.79
N ASN A 313 -6.09 -16.50 -10.64
CA ASN A 313 -6.93 -17.68 -10.41
C ASN A 313 -7.59 -17.75 -9.02
N TRP A 314 -7.08 -17.02 -8.04
CA TRP A 314 -7.66 -16.98 -6.69
C TRP A 314 -8.75 -15.90 -6.51
N GLN A 315 -8.97 -15.04 -7.50
CA GLN A 315 -10.14 -14.16 -7.53
C GLN A 315 -11.41 -14.99 -7.78
N SER A 316 -12.57 -14.50 -7.32
CA SER A 316 -13.86 -15.19 -7.49
C SER A 316 -14.20 -15.52 -8.96
N VAL A 317 -13.70 -14.68 -9.87
CA VAL A 317 -13.74 -14.90 -11.32
C VAL A 317 -12.36 -14.58 -11.89
N SER A 318 -11.70 -15.58 -12.49
CA SER A 318 -10.41 -15.42 -13.17
C SER A 318 -10.59 -14.81 -14.56
N LYS A 319 -10.96 -13.52 -14.62
CA LYS A 319 -11.20 -12.85 -15.90
C LYS A 319 -9.89 -12.45 -16.56
N LEU A 320 -9.77 -12.73 -17.87
CA LEU A 320 -8.59 -12.37 -18.66
C LEU A 320 -8.45 -10.84 -18.78
N LYS A 321 -7.24 -10.35 -18.62
CA LYS A 321 -6.92 -8.98 -19.02
C LYS A 321 -7.14 -8.81 -20.53
N LYS A 322 -7.79 -7.71 -20.92
CA LYS A 322 -7.89 -7.30 -22.33
C LYS A 322 -6.49 -6.92 -22.86
N PRO A 323 -6.27 -6.99 -24.18
CA PRO A 323 -5.05 -6.46 -24.78
C PRO A 323 -4.76 -5.02 -24.34
N GLY A 324 -3.54 -4.74 -23.94
CA GLY A 324 -3.09 -3.45 -23.43
C GLY A 324 -3.22 -3.25 -21.90
N MET A 325 -4.11 -3.99 -21.21
CA MET A 325 -4.26 -3.84 -19.76
C MET A 325 -3.01 -4.23 -18.95
N LEU A 326 -2.30 -5.28 -19.37
CA LEU A 326 -1.04 -5.67 -18.77
C LEU A 326 0.02 -4.58 -18.96
N PHE A 327 0.13 -4.07 -20.18
CA PHE A 327 1.05 -2.97 -20.52
C PHE A 327 0.76 -1.73 -19.68
N ALA A 328 -0.50 -1.27 -19.63
CA ALA A 328 -0.90 -0.10 -18.85
C ALA A 328 -0.60 -0.28 -17.36
N GLN A 329 -0.90 -1.45 -16.77
CA GLN A 329 -0.58 -1.75 -15.36
C GLN A 329 0.93 -1.68 -15.08
N SER A 330 1.75 -2.30 -15.94
CA SER A 330 3.21 -2.29 -15.78
C SER A 330 3.78 -0.88 -15.89
N MET A 331 3.29 -0.09 -16.84
CA MET A 331 3.71 1.30 -17.02
C MET A 331 3.22 2.21 -15.90
N GLN A 332 2.06 1.95 -15.29
CA GLN A 332 1.57 2.70 -14.14
C GLN A 332 2.51 2.58 -12.93
N ALA A 333 3.01 1.37 -12.64
CA ALA A 333 4.00 1.19 -11.58
C ALA A 333 5.24 2.07 -11.81
N ILE A 334 5.74 2.12 -13.05
CA ILE A 334 6.89 2.98 -13.41
C ILE A 334 6.51 4.46 -13.30
N ALA A 335 5.34 4.86 -13.78
CA ALA A 335 4.87 6.24 -13.71
C ALA A 335 4.86 6.77 -12.27
N HIS A 336 4.38 5.99 -11.31
CA HIS A 336 4.30 6.35 -9.89
C HIS A 336 5.64 6.26 -9.12
N GLY A 337 6.76 6.05 -9.79
CA GLY A 337 8.09 6.02 -9.17
C GLY A 337 8.64 4.61 -8.96
N GLY A 338 8.02 3.60 -9.55
CA GLY A 338 8.55 2.24 -9.54
C GLY A 338 9.82 2.10 -10.39
N GLU A 339 10.76 1.28 -9.93
CA GLU A 339 11.99 0.91 -10.65
C GLU A 339 11.90 -0.47 -11.30
N GLY A 340 10.73 -1.12 -11.25
CA GLY A 340 10.51 -2.42 -11.86
C GLY A 340 9.04 -2.84 -11.91
N ALA A 341 8.74 -3.65 -12.93
CA ALA A 341 7.47 -4.31 -13.15
C ALA A 341 7.71 -5.82 -13.28
N LEU A 342 7.39 -6.55 -12.22
CA LEU A 342 7.60 -7.98 -12.13
C LEU A 342 6.26 -8.73 -12.06
N TYR A 343 6.31 -10.02 -12.40
CA TYR A 343 5.12 -10.86 -12.55
C TYR A 343 5.15 -12.06 -11.61
N PHE A 344 4.03 -12.43 -11.06
CA PHE A 344 3.74 -13.78 -10.62
C PHE A 344 2.85 -14.42 -11.69
N GLN A 345 3.38 -15.38 -12.50
CA GLN A 345 4.72 -15.98 -12.42
C GLN A 345 5.35 -16.08 -13.82
N ILE A 346 6.63 -16.40 -13.87
CA ILE A 346 7.31 -16.59 -15.16
C ILE A 346 6.79 -17.85 -15.85
N ARG A 347 6.93 -19.03 -15.26
CA ARG A 347 6.43 -20.31 -15.80
C ARG A 347 5.20 -20.76 -15.02
N GLN A 348 4.10 -21.03 -15.71
CA GLN A 348 2.88 -21.53 -15.11
C GLN A 348 3.09 -22.87 -14.40
N SER A 349 2.72 -22.94 -13.10
CA SER A 349 2.83 -24.16 -12.29
C SER A 349 2.01 -25.29 -12.88
N ARG A 350 2.54 -26.52 -12.82
CA ARG A 350 1.89 -27.70 -13.38
C ARG A 350 0.77 -28.26 -12.50
N GLY A 351 0.83 -27.99 -11.22
CA GLY A 351 -0.06 -28.56 -10.21
C GLY A 351 -0.36 -27.59 -9.07
N ALA A 352 -1.04 -28.08 -8.06
CA ALA A 352 -1.49 -27.35 -6.87
C ALA A 352 -2.50 -26.22 -7.16
N SER A 353 -2.73 -25.35 -6.18
CA SER A 353 -3.81 -24.35 -6.21
C SER A 353 -3.64 -23.30 -7.30
N GLU A 354 -2.39 -22.97 -7.65
CA GLU A 354 -2.05 -21.90 -8.60
C GLU A 354 -1.73 -22.43 -10.03
N LYS A 355 -2.06 -23.67 -10.33
CA LYS A 355 -1.83 -24.25 -11.67
C LYS A 355 -2.53 -23.51 -12.82
N PHE A 356 -3.56 -22.70 -12.52
CA PHE A 356 -4.28 -21.90 -13.51
C PHE A 356 -4.02 -20.38 -13.33
N HIS A 357 -3.10 -20.01 -12.44
CA HIS A 357 -2.68 -18.62 -12.36
C HIS A 357 -1.99 -18.20 -13.65
N GLY A 358 -2.27 -16.99 -14.12
CA GLY A 358 -1.64 -16.47 -15.32
C GLY A 358 -0.12 -16.38 -15.18
N ALA A 359 0.58 -16.65 -16.29
CA ALA A 359 2.05 -16.65 -16.32
C ALA A 359 2.56 -16.04 -17.63
N VAL A 360 3.83 -15.66 -17.64
CA VAL A 360 4.52 -15.18 -18.86
C VAL A 360 4.61 -16.34 -19.86
N ILE A 361 4.98 -17.52 -19.37
CA ILE A 361 5.08 -18.76 -20.14
C ILE A 361 4.02 -19.72 -19.59
N ASP A 362 2.98 -19.96 -20.37
CA ASP A 362 1.87 -20.84 -20.00
C ASP A 362 2.22 -22.34 -20.17
N HIS A 363 1.24 -23.22 -19.93
CA HIS A 363 1.45 -24.68 -20.08
C HIS A 363 1.82 -25.12 -21.49
N TYR A 364 1.41 -24.37 -22.52
CA TYR A 364 1.81 -24.62 -23.91
C TYR A 364 3.31 -24.37 -24.10
N GLY A 365 3.86 -23.33 -23.42
CA GLY A 365 5.28 -23.02 -23.40
C GLY A 365 5.81 -22.45 -24.72
N GLY A 366 4.96 -21.75 -25.48
CA GLY A 366 5.36 -21.06 -26.72
C GLY A 366 5.56 -19.58 -26.52
N ASN A 367 6.34 -18.94 -27.41
CA ASN A 367 6.60 -17.50 -27.44
C ASN A 367 5.63 -16.73 -28.35
N ASP A 368 4.73 -17.43 -29.01
CA ASP A 368 3.74 -16.86 -29.96
C ASP A 368 2.40 -16.46 -29.31
N THR A 369 2.26 -16.69 -27.99
CA THR A 369 1.05 -16.33 -27.25
C THR A 369 0.88 -14.82 -27.15
N ARG A 370 -0.38 -14.37 -27.01
CA ARG A 370 -0.69 -12.94 -26.83
C ARG A 370 0.00 -12.36 -25.59
N VAL A 371 -0.01 -13.12 -24.48
CA VAL A 371 0.58 -12.69 -23.20
C VAL A 371 2.08 -12.53 -23.32
N PHE A 372 2.78 -13.50 -23.91
CA PHE A 372 4.23 -13.43 -24.10
C PHE A 372 4.64 -12.21 -24.95
N LYS A 373 3.92 -11.94 -26.03
CA LYS A 373 4.15 -10.77 -26.89
C LYS A 373 3.91 -9.45 -26.14
N GLU A 374 2.89 -9.40 -25.28
CA GLU A 374 2.61 -8.20 -24.50
C GLU A 374 3.66 -7.97 -23.42
N VAL A 375 4.14 -9.01 -22.75
CA VAL A 375 5.28 -8.98 -21.83
C VAL A 375 6.56 -8.50 -22.54
N SER A 376 6.84 -9.03 -23.75
CA SER A 376 7.99 -8.58 -24.56
C SER A 376 7.89 -7.10 -24.90
N ARG A 377 6.72 -6.61 -25.25
CA ARG A 377 6.46 -5.18 -25.48
C ARG A 377 6.76 -4.33 -24.22
N VAL A 378 6.40 -4.81 -23.03
CA VAL A 378 6.77 -4.12 -21.78
C VAL A 378 8.28 -4.00 -21.66
N GLY A 379 9.01 -5.12 -21.87
CA GLY A 379 10.48 -5.14 -21.80
C GLY A 379 11.16 -4.20 -22.80
N GLU A 380 10.63 -4.12 -24.03
CA GLU A 380 11.12 -3.17 -25.06
C GLU A 380 10.86 -1.72 -24.64
N THR A 381 9.64 -1.41 -24.20
CA THR A 381 9.28 -0.05 -23.77
C THR A 381 10.14 0.41 -22.59
N LEU A 382 10.40 -0.47 -21.59
CA LEU A 382 11.26 -0.12 -20.46
C LEU A 382 12.72 0.23 -20.88
N LYS A 383 13.21 -0.36 -21.97
CA LYS A 383 14.51 0.02 -22.56
C LYS A 383 14.46 1.42 -23.20
N GLU A 384 13.35 1.75 -23.87
CA GLU A 384 13.16 3.07 -24.51
C GLU A 384 13.05 4.19 -23.47
N ILE A 385 12.29 3.98 -22.37
CA ILE A 385 12.08 4.95 -21.31
C ILE A 385 13.11 4.83 -20.15
N ARG A 386 14.25 4.22 -20.38
CA ARG A 386 15.30 3.98 -19.36
C ARG A 386 15.76 5.23 -18.62
N GLU A 387 15.62 6.41 -19.22
CA GLU A 387 15.94 7.70 -18.59
C GLU A 387 15.13 7.98 -17.32
N LEU A 388 14.00 7.28 -17.15
CA LEU A 388 13.20 7.36 -15.91
C LEU A 388 13.86 6.65 -14.72
N ALA A 389 14.80 5.73 -14.94
CA ALA A 389 15.47 5.04 -13.84
C ALA A 389 16.20 6.03 -12.92
N GLY A 390 16.00 5.90 -11.62
CA GLY A 390 16.59 6.78 -10.60
C GLY A 390 15.95 8.17 -10.48
N THR A 391 14.94 8.52 -11.28
CA THR A 391 14.17 9.75 -11.08
C THR A 391 13.17 9.59 -9.93
N THR A 392 12.72 10.69 -9.36
CA THR A 392 11.82 10.70 -8.20
C THR A 392 10.46 11.29 -8.56
N VAL A 393 9.45 10.93 -7.78
CA VAL A 393 8.13 11.58 -7.79
C VAL A 393 8.07 12.52 -6.59
N ASN A 394 8.06 13.82 -6.85
CA ASN A 394 7.90 14.82 -5.81
C ASN A 394 6.45 15.30 -5.75
N SER A 395 5.97 15.58 -4.54
CA SER A 395 4.63 16.07 -4.30
C SER A 395 4.60 17.22 -3.29
N SER A 396 3.80 18.24 -3.57
CA SER A 396 3.41 19.28 -2.63
C SER A 396 2.05 19.03 -1.98
N VAL A 397 1.43 17.88 -2.28
CA VAL A 397 0.16 17.41 -1.72
C VAL A 397 0.40 16.14 -0.94
N ALA A 398 -0.09 16.08 0.30
CA ALA A 398 -0.10 14.87 1.10
C ALA A 398 -1.52 14.48 1.49
N MET A 399 -1.75 13.18 1.58
CA MET A 399 -2.96 12.60 2.14
C MET A 399 -2.56 11.62 3.24
N LEU A 400 -3.21 11.68 4.39
CA LEU A 400 -2.87 10.85 5.53
C LEU A 400 -3.64 9.52 5.47
N TYR A 401 -2.91 8.42 5.63
CA TYR A 401 -3.44 7.08 5.87
C TYR A 401 -2.92 6.55 7.20
N ASP A 402 -3.81 6.03 8.05
CA ASP A 402 -3.45 5.55 9.38
C ASP A 402 -4.06 4.18 9.66
N TRP A 403 -3.21 3.16 9.79
CA TRP A 403 -3.66 1.79 10.11
C TRP A 403 -4.37 1.69 11.46
N ASP A 404 -3.90 2.44 12.46
CA ASP A 404 -4.54 2.45 13.78
C ASP A 404 -5.97 2.99 13.70
N SER A 405 -6.20 4.08 12.95
CA SER A 405 -7.55 4.60 12.68
C SER A 405 -8.43 3.59 11.93
N GLN A 406 -7.88 2.90 10.94
CA GLN A 406 -8.61 1.85 10.23
C GLN A 406 -9.03 0.72 11.18
N TRP A 407 -8.09 0.19 11.98
CA TRP A 407 -8.38 -0.89 12.92
C TRP A 407 -9.40 -0.47 13.99
N ALA A 408 -9.26 0.73 14.54
CA ALA A 408 -10.21 1.24 15.53
C ALA A 408 -11.61 1.44 14.93
N MET A 409 -11.72 1.93 13.70
CA MET A 409 -13.00 2.07 13.00
C MET A 409 -13.65 0.72 12.65
N GLU A 410 -12.87 -0.32 12.37
CA GLU A 410 -13.38 -1.68 12.13
C GLU A 410 -14.08 -2.26 13.40
N ASP A 411 -13.61 -1.89 14.59
CA ASP A 411 -14.17 -2.28 15.88
C ASP A 411 -15.25 -1.31 16.40
N SER A 412 -15.26 -0.07 15.93
CA SER A 412 -16.12 0.98 16.46
C SER A 412 -17.60 0.64 16.32
N GLN A 413 -18.36 0.83 17.41
CA GLN A 413 -19.83 0.77 17.42
C GLN A 413 -20.35 2.20 17.51
N GLY A 414 -20.21 2.91 16.39
CA GLY A 414 -20.51 4.32 16.27
C GLY A 414 -21.79 4.61 15.49
N PRO A 415 -21.89 5.71 14.78
CA PRO A 415 -23.08 6.03 13.98
C PRO A 415 -23.34 5.03 12.84
N ARG A 416 -22.31 4.28 12.43
CA ARG A 416 -22.45 3.11 11.54
C ARG A 416 -21.54 1.99 12.04
N ASN A 417 -22.11 0.83 12.37
CA ASN A 417 -21.36 -0.36 12.82
C ASN A 417 -20.80 -1.16 11.64
N LYS A 418 -21.26 -0.91 10.42
CA LYS A 418 -20.79 -1.53 9.17
C LYS A 418 -20.80 -0.48 8.06
N GLY A 419 -19.85 -0.62 7.13
CA GLY A 419 -19.81 0.24 5.97
C GLY A 419 -19.42 1.69 6.31
N LEU A 420 -18.37 1.89 7.11
CA LEU A 420 -17.75 3.22 7.31
C LEU A 420 -17.00 3.70 6.07
N HIS A 421 -16.64 2.78 5.15
CA HIS A 421 -16.09 3.11 3.83
C HIS A 421 -14.80 3.95 3.86
N TYR A 422 -13.89 3.69 4.84
CA TYR A 422 -12.67 4.50 5.02
C TYR A 422 -11.82 4.60 3.75
N LEU A 423 -11.48 3.46 3.11
CA LEU A 423 -10.70 3.48 1.87
C LEU A 423 -11.44 4.15 0.70
N GLU A 424 -12.75 4.01 0.64
CA GLU A 424 -13.56 4.68 -0.39
C GLU A 424 -13.57 6.21 -0.20
N ALA A 425 -13.64 6.69 1.04
CA ALA A 425 -13.51 8.10 1.36
C ALA A 425 -12.12 8.63 0.94
N MET A 426 -11.06 7.91 1.25
CA MET A 426 -9.71 8.26 0.81
C MET A 426 -9.58 8.30 -0.71
N LEU A 427 -10.15 7.32 -1.42
CA LEU A 427 -10.12 7.27 -2.88
C LEU A 427 -10.83 8.45 -3.53
N LYS A 428 -11.91 8.98 -2.94
CA LYS A 428 -12.58 10.18 -3.45
C LYS A 428 -11.66 11.41 -3.42
N PHE A 429 -10.92 11.61 -2.32
CA PHE A 429 -9.90 12.66 -2.23
C PHE A 429 -8.76 12.43 -3.23
N TYR A 430 -8.22 11.23 -3.26
CA TYR A 430 -7.11 10.87 -4.15
C TYR A 430 -7.48 11.12 -5.62
N ARG A 431 -8.65 10.66 -6.07
CA ARG A 431 -9.17 10.89 -7.43
C ARG A 431 -9.28 12.37 -7.75
N GLY A 432 -9.83 13.18 -6.83
CA GLY A 432 -9.96 14.62 -7.01
C GLY A 432 -8.61 15.30 -7.23
N PHE A 433 -7.56 14.90 -6.53
CA PHE A 433 -6.21 15.39 -6.75
C PHE A 433 -5.61 14.88 -8.08
N ARG A 434 -5.73 13.58 -8.35
CA ARG A 434 -5.16 12.97 -9.57
C ARG A 434 -5.83 13.44 -10.85
N LYS A 435 -7.12 13.77 -10.81
CA LYS A 435 -7.84 14.41 -11.91
C LYS A 435 -7.20 15.74 -12.33
N GLN A 436 -6.54 16.44 -11.41
CA GLN A 436 -5.78 17.67 -11.68
C GLN A 436 -4.31 17.41 -12.09
N GLY A 437 -3.94 16.16 -12.32
CA GLY A 437 -2.58 15.77 -12.72
C GLY A 437 -1.51 15.97 -11.64
N VAL A 438 -1.89 16.27 -10.40
CA VAL A 438 -0.91 16.48 -9.32
C VAL A 438 -0.52 15.16 -8.66
N ASN A 439 0.76 15.02 -8.34
CA ASN A 439 1.26 13.91 -7.55
C ASN A 439 0.76 14.02 -6.10
N VAL A 440 0.58 12.88 -5.44
CA VAL A 440 0.13 12.79 -4.05
C VAL A 440 1.07 11.88 -3.27
N ASP A 441 1.54 12.32 -2.09
CA ASP A 441 2.17 11.44 -1.13
C ASP A 441 1.11 10.90 -0.15
N VAL A 442 1.13 9.61 0.14
CA VAL A 442 0.26 8.98 1.15
C VAL A 442 1.11 8.71 2.39
N ILE A 443 0.90 9.49 3.45
CA ILE A 443 1.80 9.57 4.59
C ILE A 443 1.12 9.17 5.91
N ASP A 444 1.91 8.87 6.94
CA ASP A 444 1.43 8.69 8.31
C ASP A 444 1.56 9.97 9.17
N MET A 445 1.07 9.91 10.41
CA MET A 445 1.11 11.04 11.35
C MET A 445 2.53 11.45 11.78
N THR A 446 3.55 10.57 11.56
CA THR A 446 4.95 10.84 11.95
C THR A 446 5.73 11.61 10.89
N CYS A 447 5.25 11.65 9.66
CA CYS A 447 5.92 12.30 8.53
C CYS A 447 6.06 13.81 8.73
N GLU A 448 7.21 14.37 8.38
CA GLU A 448 7.42 15.83 8.37
C GLU A 448 6.58 16.51 7.28
N LEU A 449 6.04 17.69 7.57
CA LEU A 449 5.06 18.37 6.72
C LEU A 449 5.62 19.57 5.93
N ASP A 450 6.86 19.97 6.17
CA ASP A 450 7.44 21.23 5.66
C ASP A 450 7.44 21.36 4.13
N LYS A 451 7.50 20.24 3.40
CA LYS A 451 7.50 20.24 1.92
C LYS A 451 6.11 20.38 1.30
N TYR A 452 5.04 20.17 2.09
CA TYR A 452 3.69 20.14 1.56
C TYR A 452 3.01 21.51 1.64
N LYS A 453 2.22 21.82 0.62
CA LYS A 453 1.33 22.98 0.59
C LYS A 453 -0.10 22.61 0.99
N VAL A 454 -0.52 21.39 0.63
CA VAL A 454 -1.87 20.88 0.90
C VAL A 454 -1.75 19.54 1.63
N LEU A 455 -2.50 19.43 2.73
CA LEU A 455 -2.63 18.20 3.52
C LEU A 455 -4.10 17.83 3.65
N ALA A 456 -4.45 16.62 3.21
CA ALA A 456 -5.78 16.06 3.38
C ALA A 456 -5.81 15.00 4.49
N LEU A 457 -6.81 15.06 5.35
CA LEU A 457 -7.09 14.16 6.47
C LEU A 457 -8.46 13.48 6.28
N PRO A 458 -8.62 12.54 5.33
CA PRO A 458 -9.91 11.86 5.13
C PRO A 458 -10.21 10.91 6.29
N MET A 459 -11.30 11.14 7.03
CA MET A 459 -11.75 10.27 8.13
C MET A 459 -10.63 9.82 9.10
N VAL A 460 -9.74 10.72 9.48
CA VAL A 460 -8.66 10.38 10.43
C VAL A 460 -9.26 10.31 11.84
N TYR A 461 -9.85 9.15 12.14
CA TYR A 461 -10.61 8.91 13.38
C TYR A 461 -9.80 9.15 14.65
N MET A 462 -8.57 8.66 14.65
CA MET A 462 -7.68 8.72 15.81
C MET A 462 -6.65 9.83 15.64
N PHE A 463 -6.52 10.71 16.63
CA PHE A 463 -5.40 11.64 16.71
C PHE A 463 -4.42 11.17 17.79
N LYS A 464 -3.21 10.81 17.37
CA LYS A 464 -2.15 10.41 18.30
C LYS A 464 -1.57 11.63 19.00
N GLU A 465 -0.91 11.41 20.14
CA GLU A 465 -0.30 12.47 20.94
C GLU A 465 0.60 13.38 20.07
N GLY A 466 0.43 14.69 20.19
CA GLY A 466 1.19 15.70 19.46
C GLY A 466 0.73 15.95 18.01
N PHE A 467 -0.11 15.12 17.43
CA PHE A 467 -0.51 15.24 16.02
C PHE A 467 -1.31 16.54 15.77
N ALA A 468 -2.32 16.85 16.58
CA ALA A 468 -3.09 18.09 16.43
C ALA A 468 -2.19 19.35 16.52
N LYS A 469 -1.15 19.33 17.39
CA LYS A 469 -0.16 20.42 17.48
C LYS A 469 0.66 20.56 16.20
N LYS A 470 1.05 19.45 15.58
CA LYS A 470 1.77 19.46 14.30
C LYS A 470 0.93 20.04 13.18
N ILE A 471 -0.35 19.63 13.09
CA ILE A 471 -1.30 20.17 12.10
C ILE A 471 -1.55 21.66 12.30
N ARG A 472 -1.73 22.10 13.55
CA ARG A 472 -1.86 23.52 13.89
C ARG A 472 -0.70 24.33 13.37
N ALA A 473 0.55 23.90 13.64
CA ALA A 473 1.75 24.57 13.17
C ALA A 473 1.84 24.61 11.64
N PHE A 474 1.44 23.54 10.96
CA PHE A 474 1.38 23.50 9.49
C PHE A 474 0.46 24.59 8.94
N VAL A 475 -0.76 24.71 9.45
CA VAL A 475 -1.73 25.74 8.98
C VAL A 475 -1.26 27.15 9.37
N GLU A 476 -0.78 27.34 10.60
CA GLU A 476 -0.29 28.65 11.09
C GLU A 476 0.84 29.19 10.18
N ASN A 477 1.67 28.32 9.63
CA ASN A 477 2.79 28.68 8.74
C ASN A 477 2.39 28.85 7.27
N GLY A 478 1.13 28.66 6.90
CA GLY A 478 0.62 28.91 5.55
C GLY A 478 0.18 27.67 4.78
N GLY A 479 0.18 26.49 5.42
CA GLY A 479 -0.34 25.26 4.84
C GLY A 479 -1.86 25.29 4.66
N THR A 480 -2.35 24.59 3.66
CA THR A 480 -3.78 24.35 3.43
C THR A 480 -4.17 22.98 3.97
N LEU A 481 -5.05 22.95 4.97
CA LEU A 481 -5.59 21.74 5.57
C LEU A 481 -6.97 21.42 4.98
N ILE A 482 -7.24 20.15 4.68
CA ILE A 482 -8.56 19.65 4.35
C ILE A 482 -8.86 18.49 5.29
N THR A 483 -9.80 18.64 6.20
CA THR A 483 -10.23 17.60 7.15
C THR A 483 -11.66 17.20 6.84
N SER A 484 -12.01 15.94 7.02
CA SER A 484 -13.38 15.48 6.82
C SER A 484 -14.04 14.98 8.10
N TYR A 485 -15.33 14.70 7.98
CA TYR A 485 -16.18 14.09 9.00
C TYR A 485 -15.48 12.90 9.69
N TRP A 486 -15.95 12.56 10.89
CA TRP A 486 -15.45 11.44 11.69
C TRP A 486 -13.93 11.49 11.95
N SER A 487 -13.36 12.69 12.09
CA SER A 487 -11.93 12.92 12.37
C SER A 487 -11.69 13.44 13.77
N GLY A 488 -10.56 13.02 14.40
CA GLY A 488 -10.16 13.47 15.73
C GLY A 488 -11.13 13.11 16.83
N ILE A 489 -11.72 11.92 16.77
CA ILE A 489 -12.73 11.42 17.71
C ILE A 489 -12.06 10.78 18.93
N ALA A 490 -11.01 9.98 18.72
CA ALA A 490 -10.37 9.18 19.75
C ALA A 490 -8.86 9.44 19.85
N ASP A 491 -8.31 9.14 21.04
CA ASP A 491 -6.88 9.14 21.31
C ASP A 491 -6.19 7.85 20.80
N ASP A 492 -4.89 7.72 21.01
CA ASP A 492 -4.08 6.59 20.59
C ASP A 492 -4.38 5.26 21.32
N THR A 493 -5.33 5.27 22.25
CA THR A 493 -5.84 4.09 22.95
C THR A 493 -7.33 3.83 22.68
N ASP A 494 -7.86 4.46 21.63
CA ASP A 494 -9.26 4.40 21.21
C ASP A 494 -10.26 4.88 22.27
N ARG A 495 -9.85 5.86 23.09
CA ARG A 495 -10.75 6.56 24.00
C ARG A 495 -11.23 7.87 23.36
N CYS A 496 -12.52 8.11 23.42
CA CYS A 496 -13.08 9.38 22.96
C CYS A 496 -12.49 10.57 23.74
N TYR A 497 -12.16 11.63 23.02
CA TYR A 497 -11.79 12.90 23.63
C TYR A 497 -12.97 13.56 24.33
N LEU A 498 -12.73 14.15 25.52
CA LEU A 498 -13.77 14.79 26.32
C LEU A 498 -14.00 16.28 25.98
N GLU A 499 -13.09 16.89 25.26
CA GLU A 499 -13.06 18.36 25.05
C GLU A 499 -13.75 18.77 23.75
N GLY A 500 -14.33 17.84 23.01
CA GLY A 500 -15.00 18.05 21.71
C GLY A 500 -14.13 17.69 20.52
N THR A 501 -14.77 17.63 19.36
CA THR A 501 -14.19 17.12 18.11
C THR A 501 -14.34 18.12 16.97
N PRO A 502 -13.45 18.10 15.98
CA PRO A 502 -12.17 17.38 15.89
C PRO A 502 -11.18 17.84 16.96
N HIS A 503 -10.68 16.90 17.77
CA HIS A 503 -9.86 17.23 18.95
C HIS A 503 -8.62 18.06 18.61
N GLY A 504 -8.41 19.16 19.35
CA GLY A 504 -7.26 20.04 19.22
C GLY A 504 -7.21 20.86 17.93
N LEU A 505 -8.22 20.74 17.04
CA LEU A 505 -8.31 21.48 15.77
C LEU A 505 -9.59 22.34 15.65
N MET A 506 -10.45 22.39 16.65
CA MET A 506 -11.71 23.13 16.57
C MET A 506 -11.53 24.62 16.26
N ASP A 507 -10.52 25.28 16.80
CA ASP A 507 -10.20 26.68 16.51
C ASP A 507 -9.48 26.86 15.17
N VAL A 508 -8.64 25.89 14.76
CA VAL A 508 -8.01 25.87 13.42
C VAL A 508 -9.07 25.77 12.33
N LEU A 509 -10.04 24.87 12.53
CA LEU A 509 -11.15 24.66 11.60
C LEU A 509 -12.29 25.67 11.77
N GLY A 510 -12.32 26.37 12.90
CA GLY A 510 -13.38 27.31 13.23
C GLY A 510 -14.75 26.66 13.41
N ILE A 511 -14.79 25.41 13.83
CA ILE A 511 -16.03 24.61 14.03
C ILE A 511 -15.91 23.70 15.27
N ARG A 512 -17.07 23.16 15.67
CA ARG A 512 -17.18 21.99 16.56
C ARG A 512 -18.20 21.02 15.97
N SER A 513 -17.85 19.76 15.80
CA SER A 513 -18.83 18.71 15.52
C SER A 513 -19.63 18.42 16.77
N THR A 514 -20.94 18.50 16.70
CA THR A 514 -21.86 18.38 17.86
C THR A 514 -22.58 17.03 17.88
N GLU A 515 -23.02 16.57 16.72
CA GLU A 515 -23.72 15.31 16.51
C GLU A 515 -23.29 14.72 15.17
N ILE A 516 -23.46 13.44 15.02
CA ILE A 516 -23.16 12.72 13.78
C ILE A 516 -24.35 11.84 13.42
N ASP A 517 -24.95 12.11 12.27
CA ASP A 517 -26.04 11.32 11.75
C ASP A 517 -25.54 10.21 10.84
N GLY A 518 -26.01 8.99 11.07
CA GLY A 518 -25.72 7.81 10.25
C GLY A 518 -26.88 7.50 9.31
N LEU A 519 -26.71 7.74 8.03
CA LEU A 519 -27.72 7.47 7.01
C LEU A 519 -27.79 5.95 6.69
N TYR A 520 -29.01 5.44 6.48
CA TYR A 520 -29.16 4.10 5.89
C TYR A 520 -28.64 4.05 4.44
N ASP A 521 -28.33 2.87 3.93
CA ASP A 521 -27.79 2.71 2.57
C ASP A 521 -28.70 3.22 1.44
N TRP A 522 -30.01 3.36 1.72
CA TRP A 522 -31.00 3.91 0.78
C TRP A 522 -31.27 5.39 0.96
N GLU A 523 -30.66 6.03 1.96
CA GLU A 523 -30.81 7.47 2.26
C GLU A 523 -29.67 8.27 1.65
N GLU A 524 -30.00 9.48 1.28
CA GLU A 524 -29.07 10.47 0.74
C GLU A 524 -29.43 11.84 1.29
N ASN A 525 -28.43 12.69 1.46
CA ASN A 525 -28.60 14.12 1.66
C ASN A 525 -27.83 14.85 0.55
N SER A 526 -27.79 16.15 0.57
CA SER A 526 -27.11 16.94 -0.45
C SER A 526 -26.31 18.11 0.13
N PHE A 527 -25.29 18.50 -0.60
CA PHE A 527 -24.54 19.74 -0.42
C PHE A 527 -25.11 20.80 -1.34
N VAL A 528 -25.77 21.81 -0.78
CA VAL A 528 -26.39 22.93 -1.51
C VAL A 528 -25.48 24.14 -1.40
N PRO A 529 -25.04 24.75 -2.51
CA PRO A 529 -24.11 25.88 -2.49
C PRO A 529 -24.74 27.14 -1.89
N VAL A 530 -23.99 27.83 -1.03
CA VAL A 530 -24.32 29.18 -0.60
C VAL A 530 -24.02 30.15 -1.73
N ALA A 531 -24.96 31.02 -2.05
CA ALA A 531 -24.81 31.95 -3.16
C ALA A 531 -23.61 32.89 -2.95
N GLY A 532 -22.74 32.97 -3.96
CA GLY A 532 -21.54 33.82 -3.91
C GLY A 532 -20.44 33.32 -2.98
N ASN A 533 -20.40 31.98 -2.69
CA ASN A 533 -19.31 31.41 -1.93
C ASN A 533 -17.94 31.63 -2.62
N GLU A 534 -16.88 31.71 -1.83
CA GLU A 534 -15.55 32.14 -2.29
C GLU A 534 -14.87 31.20 -3.29
N LEU A 535 -15.27 29.92 -3.33
CA LEU A 535 -14.77 28.96 -4.31
C LEU A 535 -15.55 28.97 -5.64
N GLY A 536 -16.70 29.64 -5.68
CA GLY A 536 -17.58 29.65 -6.86
C GLY A 536 -18.18 28.27 -7.19
N LEU A 537 -18.40 27.43 -6.16
CA LEU A 537 -19.14 26.19 -6.29
C LEU A 537 -20.63 26.52 -6.44
N ASP A 538 -21.23 26.07 -7.54
CA ASP A 538 -22.61 26.43 -7.93
C ASP A 538 -23.53 25.22 -8.17
N LYS A 539 -22.97 23.99 -8.08
CA LYS A 539 -23.71 22.74 -8.21
C LYS A 539 -24.15 22.20 -6.85
N THR A 540 -25.25 21.44 -6.87
CA THR A 540 -25.66 20.59 -5.73
C THR A 540 -25.07 19.19 -5.92
N TYR A 541 -24.49 18.63 -4.87
CA TYR A 541 -23.86 17.32 -4.87
C TYR A 541 -24.56 16.40 -3.86
N THR A 542 -24.48 15.09 -4.07
CA THR A 542 -25.05 14.07 -3.18
C THR A 542 -24.06 13.71 -2.07
N CYS A 543 -24.55 13.43 -0.85
CA CYS A 543 -23.77 12.85 0.22
C CYS A 543 -24.51 11.66 0.86
N LYS A 544 -23.74 10.75 1.45
CA LYS A 544 -24.22 9.46 2.00
C LYS A 544 -23.54 9.13 3.32
N TYR A 545 -23.97 8.06 3.95
CA TYR A 545 -23.38 7.34 5.08
C TYR A 545 -23.27 8.10 6.37
N LEU A 546 -22.53 9.21 6.43
CA LEU A 546 -22.29 10.00 7.64
C LEU A 546 -22.43 11.48 7.35
N CYS A 547 -23.14 12.19 8.24
CA CYS A 547 -23.32 13.64 8.21
C CYS A 547 -22.98 14.23 9.58
N ASP A 548 -21.86 14.96 9.70
CA ASP A 548 -21.53 15.71 10.92
C ASP A 548 -22.36 16.99 10.97
N LEU A 549 -22.98 17.23 12.11
CA LEU A 549 -23.66 18.47 12.40
C LEU A 549 -22.68 19.42 13.12
N VAL A 550 -22.30 20.51 12.44
CA VAL A 550 -21.25 21.41 12.93
C VAL A 550 -21.80 22.72 13.45
N GLU A 551 -21.32 23.11 14.62
CA GLU A 551 -21.49 24.47 15.18
C GLU A 551 -20.34 25.35 14.66
N LEU A 552 -20.66 26.49 14.05
CA LEU A 552 -19.66 27.45 13.59
C LEU A 552 -19.02 28.19 14.77
N ARG A 553 -17.69 28.27 14.79
CA ARG A 553 -16.85 29.00 15.75
C ARG A 553 -15.85 29.90 15.04
N GLY A 554 -16.32 30.60 14.01
CA GLY A 554 -15.52 31.52 13.21
C GLY A 554 -15.37 31.12 11.74
N ALA A 555 -15.61 29.88 11.39
CA ALA A 555 -15.57 29.43 10.00
C ALA A 555 -16.71 30.05 9.16
N ARG A 556 -16.45 30.19 7.87
CA ARG A 556 -17.45 30.59 6.86
C ARG A 556 -18.05 29.37 6.20
N THR A 557 -19.37 29.42 5.96
CA THR A 557 -20.10 28.34 5.25
C THR A 557 -20.03 28.55 3.75
N LEU A 558 -19.68 27.48 3.03
CA LEU A 558 -19.73 27.47 1.56
C LEU A 558 -20.88 26.64 1.02
N MET A 559 -21.26 25.57 1.73
CA MET A 559 -22.39 24.72 1.37
C MET A 559 -23.15 24.30 2.62
N THR A 560 -24.43 24.01 2.46
CA THR A 560 -25.34 23.57 3.52
C THR A 560 -26.01 22.25 3.14
N TYR A 561 -26.48 21.50 4.16
CA TYR A 561 -27.33 20.33 3.91
C TYR A 561 -28.66 20.74 3.29
N GLY A 562 -29.15 19.94 2.34
CA GLY A 562 -30.37 20.26 1.59
C GLY A 562 -31.63 19.58 2.09
N SER A 563 -31.54 18.71 3.12
CA SER A 563 -32.69 17.98 3.65
C SER A 563 -32.48 17.54 5.08
N ASP A 564 -33.52 16.89 5.66
CA ASP A 564 -33.63 16.43 7.03
C ASP A 564 -33.81 17.57 8.06
N PHE A 565 -33.85 17.26 9.39
CA PHE A 565 -34.03 18.26 10.45
C PHE A 565 -32.88 19.26 10.55
N TYR A 566 -31.74 18.95 9.91
CA TYR A 566 -30.56 19.82 9.82
C TYR A 566 -30.39 20.49 8.45
N GLU A 567 -31.48 20.58 7.65
CA GLU A 567 -31.48 21.38 6.42
C GLU A 567 -31.00 22.81 6.71
N GLY A 568 -30.06 23.30 5.90
CA GLY A 568 -29.45 24.63 6.08
C GLY A 568 -28.25 24.65 7.05
N TYR A 569 -27.92 23.56 7.77
CA TYR A 569 -26.68 23.48 8.53
C TYR A 569 -25.47 23.36 7.60
N SER A 570 -24.33 23.90 8.06
CA SER A 570 -23.10 23.91 7.26
C SER A 570 -22.55 22.50 7.03
N CYS A 571 -22.29 22.15 5.77
CA CYS A 571 -21.66 20.88 5.39
C CYS A 571 -20.29 21.04 4.69
N LEU A 572 -19.97 22.25 4.21
CA LEU A 572 -18.62 22.63 3.78
C LEU A 572 -18.28 23.99 4.37
N THR A 573 -17.16 24.05 5.11
CA THR A 573 -16.70 25.28 5.74
C THR A 573 -15.23 25.57 5.48
N VAL A 574 -14.83 26.84 5.62
CA VAL A 574 -13.44 27.28 5.59
C VAL A 574 -13.16 28.24 6.73
N ASN A 575 -11.97 28.11 7.31
CA ASN A 575 -11.45 29.05 8.30
C ASN A 575 -10.03 29.49 7.94
N GLU A 576 -9.72 30.76 8.21
CA GLU A 576 -8.36 31.28 8.15
C GLU A 576 -7.70 31.13 9.50
N TYR A 577 -6.53 30.52 9.53
CA TYR A 577 -5.77 30.34 10.77
C TYR A 577 -4.28 30.63 10.52
N GLY A 578 -3.74 31.61 11.24
CA GLY A 578 -2.39 32.08 11.00
C GLY A 578 -2.23 32.64 9.58
N LYS A 579 -1.37 31.99 8.79
CA LYS A 579 -1.15 32.34 7.37
C LYS A 579 -1.84 31.36 6.40
N GLY A 580 -2.45 30.29 6.92
CA GLY A 580 -3.04 29.21 6.13
C GLY A 580 -4.55 29.18 6.18
N LYS A 581 -5.11 28.14 5.56
CA LYS A 581 -6.54 27.87 5.49
C LYS A 581 -6.85 26.46 5.91
N ALA A 582 -7.99 26.28 6.56
CA ALA A 582 -8.48 24.97 6.99
C ALA A 582 -9.91 24.75 6.50
N TRP A 583 -10.11 23.68 5.74
CA TRP A 583 -11.36 23.25 5.15
C TRP A 583 -11.92 22.07 5.92
N TYR A 584 -13.24 22.06 6.14
CA TYR A 584 -13.94 20.93 6.74
C TYR A 584 -15.08 20.46 5.84
N VAL A 585 -15.03 19.17 5.46
CA VAL A 585 -16.06 18.48 4.68
C VAL A 585 -16.87 17.61 5.64
N ALA A 586 -18.09 18.02 5.96
CA ALA A 586 -18.85 17.44 7.07
C ALA A 586 -19.60 16.13 6.73
N ALA A 587 -19.55 15.66 5.49
CA ALA A 587 -20.21 14.42 5.10
C ALA A 587 -19.49 13.70 3.96
N ASP A 588 -19.85 12.45 3.70
CA ASP A 588 -19.34 11.65 2.60
C ASP A 588 -19.97 12.06 1.25
N ALA A 589 -19.47 13.14 0.67
CA ALA A 589 -19.92 13.65 -0.61
C ALA A 589 -19.51 12.71 -1.79
N ASP A 590 -20.17 12.90 -2.93
CA ASP A 590 -19.88 12.12 -4.13
C ASP A 590 -18.53 12.51 -4.79
N LYS A 591 -18.10 11.71 -5.76
CA LYS A 591 -16.82 11.91 -6.45
C LYS A 591 -16.77 13.20 -7.30
N GLU A 592 -17.91 13.71 -7.77
CA GLU A 592 -17.98 14.94 -8.55
C GLU A 592 -17.66 16.14 -7.67
N PHE A 593 -18.22 16.17 -6.43
CA PHE A 593 -17.88 17.17 -5.44
C PHE A 593 -16.38 17.26 -5.21
N TYR A 594 -15.70 16.13 -4.92
CA TYR A 594 -14.27 16.13 -4.68
C TYR A 594 -13.47 16.60 -5.90
N GLY A 595 -13.90 16.29 -7.11
CA GLY A 595 -13.29 16.80 -8.34
C GLY A 595 -13.32 18.33 -8.41
N ASP A 596 -14.51 18.90 -8.30
CA ASP A 596 -14.73 20.36 -8.39
C ASP A 596 -14.12 21.11 -7.19
N PHE A 597 -14.29 20.60 -5.98
CA PHE A 597 -13.79 21.21 -4.74
C PHE A 597 -12.25 21.25 -4.72
N LEU A 598 -11.60 20.12 -4.98
CA LEU A 598 -10.13 20.02 -4.90
C LEU A 598 -9.45 20.79 -6.03
N GLU A 599 -10.05 20.90 -7.22
CA GLU A 599 -9.57 21.80 -8.28
C GLU A 599 -9.43 23.23 -7.75
N LYS A 600 -10.49 23.74 -7.09
CA LYS A 600 -10.50 25.12 -6.57
C LYS A 600 -9.51 25.31 -5.42
N VAL A 601 -9.43 24.31 -4.50
CA VAL A 601 -8.49 24.37 -3.37
C VAL A 601 -7.04 24.33 -3.84
N LEU A 602 -6.69 23.48 -4.82
CA LEU A 602 -5.34 23.43 -5.39
C LEU A 602 -4.96 24.75 -6.06
N LYS A 603 -5.88 25.34 -6.81
CA LYS A 603 -5.68 26.65 -7.43
C LYS A 603 -5.45 27.76 -6.38
N ASP A 604 -6.25 27.81 -5.32
CA ASP A 604 -6.10 28.76 -4.22
C ASP A 604 -4.76 28.58 -3.49
N SER A 605 -4.29 27.35 -3.36
CA SER A 605 -3.01 26.99 -2.72
C SER A 605 -1.79 27.14 -3.65
N GLY A 606 -1.97 27.54 -4.90
CA GLY A 606 -0.90 27.66 -5.89
C GLY A 606 -0.22 26.32 -6.19
N VAL A 607 -0.99 25.24 -6.27
CA VAL A 607 -0.54 23.88 -6.62
C VAL A 607 -1.04 23.54 -8.02
N SER A 608 -0.15 23.11 -8.91
CA SER A 608 -0.44 22.72 -10.29
C SER A 608 0.57 21.68 -10.76
N CYS A 609 0.16 20.82 -11.68
CA CYS A 609 1.07 19.90 -12.37
C CYS A 609 1.89 20.59 -13.51
N GLY A 610 1.65 21.89 -13.80
CA GLY A 610 2.32 22.61 -14.88
C GLY A 610 1.63 22.47 -16.26
N ILE A 611 0.43 21.93 -16.30
CA ILE A 611 -0.43 21.85 -17.49
C ILE A 611 -1.57 22.86 -17.33
N LYS A 612 -1.82 23.68 -18.35
CA LYS A 612 -2.91 24.68 -18.34
C LYS A 612 -4.18 24.22 -19.02
N GLU A 613 -4.03 23.28 -19.94
CA GLU A 613 -5.15 22.70 -20.67
C GLU A 613 -5.97 21.80 -19.74
N GLU A 614 -7.25 21.63 -20.05
CA GLU A 614 -8.11 20.66 -19.35
C GLU A 614 -7.59 19.23 -19.56
N ILE A 615 -7.46 18.49 -18.45
CA ILE A 615 -7.03 17.09 -18.48
C ILE A 615 -8.26 16.21 -18.72
N PRO A 616 -8.27 15.39 -19.80
CA PRO A 616 -9.36 14.44 -20.03
C PRO A 616 -9.56 13.48 -18.84
N ASP A 617 -10.81 13.22 -18.45
CA ASP A 617 -11.18 12.40 -17.28
C ASP A 617 -10.56 11.00 -17.28
N ALA A 618 -10.28 10.47 -18.45
CA ALA A 618 -9.70 9.12 -18.61
C ALA A 618 -8.16 9.10 -18.63
N LEU A 619 -7.53 10.26 -18.56
CA LEU A 619 -6.09 10.42 -18.67
C LEU A 619 -5.45 10.55 -17.28
N GLU A 620 -4.63 9.60 -16.91
CA GLU A 620 -3.76 9.74 -15.74
C GLU A 620 -2.44 10.39 -16.15
N ILE A 621 -2.03 11.41 -15.39
CA ILE A 621 -0.75 12.11 -15.57
C ILE A 621 0.07 11.96 -14.28
N THR A 622 1.31 11.52 -14.41
CA THR A 622 2.28 11.48 -13.30
C THR A 622 3.54 12.20 -13.71
N VAL A 623 4.16 12.92 -12.79
CA VAL A 623 5.39 13.66 -13.05
C VAL A 623 6.52 13.04 -12.23
N ARG A 624 7.56 12.55 -12.92
CA ARG A 624 8.85 12.17 -12.32
C ARG A 624 9.86 13.25 -12.63
N GLU A 625 10.87 13.41 -11.79
CA GLU A 625 11.89 14.46 -12.01
C GLU A 625 13.25 14.07 -11.44
N ASN A 626 14.26 14.75 -11.98
CA ASN A 626 15.61 14.86 -11.42
C ASN A 626 15.98 16.34 -11.28
N GLU A 627 17.24 16.65 -11.00
CA GLU A 627 17.71 18.04 -10.77
C GLU A 627 17.49 18.97 -11.98
N ASN A 628 17.44 18.45 -13.20
CA ASN A 628 17.45 19.24 -14.44
C ASN A 628 16.20 19.04 -15.31
N GLU A 629 15.42 18.00 -15.08
CA GLU A 629 14.39 17.55 -16.01
C GLU A 629 13.13 17.07 -15.28
N LYS A 630 11.98 17.33 -15.89
CA LYS A 630 10.69 16.75 -15.54
C LYS A 630 10.20 15.83 -16.63
N TYR A 631 9.66 14.69 -16.26
CA TYR A 631 9.11 13.69 -17.14
C TYR A 631 7.62 13.57 -16.89
N TYR A 632 6.81 14.01 -17.81
CA TYR A 632 5.35 13.89 -17.80
C TYR A 632 4.98 12.56 -18.45
N ILE A 633 4.35 11.70 -17.69
CA ILE A 633 3.97 10.35 -18.09
C ILE A 633 2.46 10.32 -18.19
N TYR A 634 1.96 10.03 -19.38
CA TYR A 634 0.55 10.03 -19.73
C TYR A 634 0.07 8.61 -19.99
N GLN A 635 -1.02 8.22 -19.35
CA GLN A 635 -1.66 6.92 -19.57
C GLN A 635 -3.16 7.08 -19.75
N ASN A 636 -3.70 6.47 -20.80
CA ASN A 636 -5.13 6.51 -21.10
C ASN A 636 -5.83 5.26 -20.54
N PHE A 637 -6.63 5.43 -19.51
CA PHE A 637 -7.47 4.38 -18.90
C PHE A 637 -8.95 4.49 -19.31
N GLY A 638 -9.24 5.20 -20.38
CA GLY A 638 -10.60 5.37 -20.91
C GLY A 638 -11.03 4.26 -21.87
N THR A 639 -12.06 4.56 -22.61
CA THR A 639 -12.65 3.68 -23.66
C THR A 639 -12.38 4.17 -25.06
N GLU A 640 -11.84 5.38 -25.20
CA GLU A 640 -11.56 6.05 -26.47
C GLU A 640 -10.17 6.73 -26.44
N ALA A 641 -9.64 7.03 -27.62
CA ALA A 641 -8.40 7.78 -27.74
C ALA A 641 -8.60 9.24 -27.34
N VAL A 642 -7.68 9.80 -26.55
CA VAL A 642 -7.76 11.16 -26.00
C VAL A 642 -6.59 12.04 -26.47
N ASN A 643 -6.81 13.35 -26.51
CA ASN A 643 -5.73 14.31 -26.75
C ASN A 643 -4.82 14.38 -25.53
N ILE A 644 -3.52 14.60 -25.75
CA ILE A 644 -2.53 14.79 -24.70
C ILE A 644 -2.39 16.29 -24.43
N PRO A 645 -2.76 16.78 -23.22
CA PRO A 645 -2.49 18.17 -22.84
C PRO A 645 -0.99 18.37 -22.63
N VAL A 646 -0.45 19.48 -23.11
CA VAL A 646 1.01 19.68 -23.17
C VAL A 646 1.50 20.52 -21.99
N PRO A 647 2.58 20.15 -21.28
CA PRO A 647 3.15 20.96 -20.22
C PRO A 647 3.84 22.22 -20.82
N GLU A 648 4.02 23.25 -19.97
CA GLU A 648 4.78 24.43 -20.36
C GLU A 648 6.28 24.12 -20.44
N GLY A 649 6.99 24.71 -21.39
CA GLY A 649 8.45 24.62 -21.53
C GLY A 649 8.92 24.02 -22.85
N GLN A 650 10.22 23.72 -22.92
CA GLN A 650 10.82 23.05 -24.07
C GLN A 650 10.64 21.54 -23.96
N ILE A 651 9.79 20.98 -24.81
CA ILE A 651 9.37 19.59 -24.75
C ILE A 651 10.14 18.73 -25.75
N SER A 652 10.58 17.55 -25.31
CA SER A 652 11.02 16.45 -26.14
C SER A 652 10.30 15.16 -25.75
N TRP A 653 9.81 14.40 -26.73
CA TRP A 653 9.12 13.14 -26.49
C TRP A 653 10.13 11.99 -26.44
N ILE A 654 10.12 11.24 -25.33
CA ILE A 654 10.95 10.04 -25.17
C ILE A 654 10.20 8.84 -25.73
N TYR A 655 8.87 8.80 -25.50
CA TYR A 655 8.01 7.75 -25.98
C TYR A 655 6.68 8.34 -26.46
N GLY A 656 6.17 7.87 -27.60
CA GLY A 656 4.99 8.46 -28.24
C GLY A 656 5.29 9.87 -28.80
N ASN A 657 4.24 10.60 -29.10
CA ASN A 657 4.33 12.01 -29.49
C ASN A 657 3.07 12.80 -29.07
N GLY A 658 3.17 14.13 -28.94
CA GLY A 658 2.09 14.98 -28.46
C GLY A 658 1.10 15.43 -29.55
N SER A 659 1.33 15.08 -30.80
CA SER A 659 0.46 15.45 -31.92
C SER A 659 -0.65 14.43 -32.20
N ASP A 660 -0.43 13.19 -31.75
CA ASP A 660 -1.37 12.09 -31.93
C ASP A 660 -2.27 11.93 -30.70
N LYS A 661 -3.44 11.37 -30.91
CA LYS A 661 -4.28 10.94 -29.79
C LYS A 661 -3.64 9.74 -29.10
N LEU A 662 -3.71 9.74 -27.79
CA LEU A 662 -3.27 8.60 -26.99
C LEU A 662 -4.33 7.51 -27.00
N GLU A 663 -4.01 6.38 -27.59
CA GLU A 663 -4.90 5.22 -27.67
C GLU A 663 -5.23 4.65 -26.29
N VAL A 664 -6.31 3.87 -26.20
CA VAL A 664 -6.72 3.16 -24.97
C VAL A 664 -5.58 2.26 -24.49
N TYR A 665 -5.25 2.32 -23.19
CA TYR A 665 -4.09 1.69 -22.58
C TYR A 665 -2.74 2.12 -23.16
N GLY A 666 -2.71 3.24 -23.88
CA GLY A 666 -1.49 3.84 -24.43
C GLY A 666 -0.65 4.55 -23.37
N LEU A 667 0.61 4.73 -23.70
CA LEU A 667 1.62 5.47 -22.92
C LEU A 667 2.22 6.57 -23.81
N ALA A 668 2.46 7.74 -23.23
CA ALA A 668 3.36 8.73 -23.80
C ALA A 668 4.21 9.34 -22.70
N VAL A 669 5.45 9.70 -23.02
CA VAL A 669 6.40 10.30 -22.07
C VAL A 669 7.03 11.52 -22.69
N ALA A 670 6.78 12.69 -22.09
CA ALA A 670 7.37 13.96 -22.46
C ALA A 670 8.42 14.40 -21.45
N ARG A 671 9.57 14.81 -21.92
CA ARG A 671 10.63 15.41 -21.12
C ARG A 671 10.64 16.92 -21.28
N VAL A 672 10.72 17.62 -20.16
CA VAL A 672 10.81 19.08 -20.07
C VAL A 672 12.07 19.45 -19.29
N ILE A 673 12.89 20.35 -19.83
CA ILE A 673 14.08 20.89 -19.14
C ILE A 673 13.60 21.96 -18.15
N VAL A 674 14.04 21.88 -16.89
CA VAL A 674 13.64 22.78 -15.79
C VAL A 674 14.50 24.03 -15.76
#